data_a5e043628c2a484724b1046b34642328
#
_entry.id   a5e043628c2a484724b1046b34642328
#
_cell.length_a   1.000
_cell.length_b   1.000
_cell.length_c   1.000
_cell.angle_alpha   90.00
_cell.angle_beta   90.00
_cell.angle_gamma   90.00
#
_symmetry.space_group_name_H-M   'P 1'
#
loop_
_entity.id
_entity.type
_entity.pdbx_description
1 polymer ?
#
loop_
_entity_poly.entity_id
_entity_poly.type
_entity_poly.pdbx_seq_one_letter_code
_entity_poly.pdbx_strand_id
1 'polypeptide(L)'
;MNVGTTATGPRKSPRATLVMACAGVFVAYLPVTSVSVSLPAIQRALHASTSQLSWISDAFVLPMAALILTAGVFGDVHGRKKVFQAGLVFAAAGATVALCAQSVQVLWVGQALAGLGAAALLPTTLALISHAVPDHHERAKFVGLWAASLMAALAVGPLLAGVILDHTAWRWIYLPAIPVAVLTMAVAAPLVADSRAPGSRRLDWPGQITAAVAITALVYGVIEGGAGSFSEPRVVVALVLAAVGALAFVLAERRSASPMLDLTLFRSPAFSATTLIAMITFLGLIGFFFVLSLYFGMVQRLDTLDAGYRLLAVTAVCLLVGVVAGPLMRHVPVRVLIPCGLLVMTGALLSLTALDAGTPFGALAWRLALLGLGLGLVVTPMTATAVASVPHHLAGMAAAGNNAFRQVGGALGPAVLGVLLTTRTTDTLPGHLADAGVDGATAQRITAAVDAGGLGVVARMDLGAETGRALGALSDAFLDGLYLCLVVAAALALLAAVVGMLLLRTPRASAHAAPRKAKPQRGHEPEPVLAGAPGGHGAAPAPLPRPDGPRPAVGEAPAWSPHGPVLSGRVCDSAGNGMTGATLTLVSPAGTQIGRVVAHSAGRYELTAPAVGTYVLIAAADGHRPRATTVVLGERPVVHDLVLAGGSSIGGAVVTADDGTAVEGALVTVTDAHGDVLAGATTDAAGRFGFGELPAADVTLTVNAPGFRPEALPVRAGDPAATALRVPLRSAARLRGVVRAGAHLRSLTDARVTLVDAAGNVVGSTTTGLDGGFAFTDLDTGSYSVIAAGYPPVAKKVTVDGRAPADVPLELGHPGS
;
A
#
# COMPACT_ATOMS: atom_id res chain seq x y z
N MET A 1 22.86 -4.65 -38.06
CA MET A 1 21.54 -4.09 -37.83
C MET A 1 21.48 -3.63 -36.37
N ASN A 2 21.31 -2.34 -36.19
CA ASN A 2 21.49 -1.60 -34.92
C ASN A 2 20.58 -2.09 -33.79
N VAL A 3 21.18 -2.62 -32.74
CA VAL A 3 20.51 -2.76 -31.45
C VAL A 3 20.57 -1.38 -30.77
N GLY A 4 19.41 -0.72 -30.72
CA GLY A 4 19.27 0.59 -30.10
C GLY A 4 19.61 0.55 -28.63
N THR A 5 20.65 1.25 -28.25
CA THR A 5 20.96 1.64 -26.87
C THR A 5 19.79 2.46 -26.32
N THR A 6 19.03 1.88 -25.39
CA THR A 6 18.06 2.62 -24.56
C THR A 6 18.85 3.60 -23.70
N ALA A 7 18.80 4.87 -24.08
CA ALA A 7 19.34 5.97 -23.30
C ALA A 7 18.74 5.94 -21.89
N THR A 8 19.55 5.65 -20.90
CA THR A 8 19.27 5.90 -19.49
C THR A 8 19.25 7.40 -19.26
N GLY A 9 18.05 8.00 -19.38
CA GLY A 9 17.81 9.38 -18.94
C GLY A 9 18.16 9.53 -17.45
N PRO A 10 18.53 10.75 -16.99
CA PRO A 10 18.95 10.99 -15.62
C PRO A 10 17.92 10.43 -14.63
N ARG A 11 18.36 9.59 -13.70
CA ARG A 11 17.51 9.04 -12.63
C ARG A 11 16.90 10.20 -11.86
N LYS A 12 15.60 10.43 -12.04
CA LYS A 12 14.86 11.49 -11.36
C LYS A 12 14.84 11.22 -9.85
N SER A 13 15.03 12.26 -9.04
CA SER A 13 15.24 12.15 -7.59
C SER A 13 14.04 11.52 -6.87
N PRO A 14 14.21 10.44 -6.07
CA PRO A 14 13.16 9.87 -5.24
C PRO A 14 12.55 10.88 -4.26
N ARG A 15 13.37 11.81 -3.74
CA ARG A 15 12.90 12.87 -2.83
C ARG A 15 11.95 13.84 -3.52
N ALA A 16 12.21 14.21 -4.78
CA ALA A 16 11.30 15.07 -5.54
C ALA A 16 9.97 14.36 -5.80
N THR A 17 9.98 13.06 -6.14
CA THR A 17 8.77 12.26 -6.30
C THR A 17 7.96 12.20 -5.00
N LEU A 18 8.63 12.04 -3.85
CA LEU A 18 7.96 12.07 -2.53
C LEU A 18 7.29 13.41 -2.27
N VAL A 19 8.00 14.52 -2.45
CA VAL A 19 7.43 15.86 -2.21
C VAL A 19 6.22 16.11 -3.10
N MET A 20 6.27 15.72 -4.37
CA MET A 20 5.13 15.86 -5.29
C MET A 20 3.96 14.94 -4.91
N ALA A 21 4.24 13.73 -4.47
CA ALA A 21 3.22 12.80 -3.97
C ALA A 21 2.56 13.32 -2.68
N CYS A 22 3.33 13.87 -1.76
CA CYS A 22 2.81 14.51 -0.54
C CYS A 22 1.96 15.75 -0.88
N ALA A 23 2.39 16.59 -1.81
CA ALA A 23 1.59 17.72 -2.27
C ALA A 23 0.29 17.28 -2.96
N GLY A 24 0.33 16.22 -3.75
CA GLY A 24 -0.88 15.65 -4.39
C GLY A 24 -1.90 15.11 -3.39
N VAL A 25 -1.46 14.38 -2.35
CA VAL A 25 -2.37 13.91 -1.31
C VAL A 25 -2.88 15.05 -0.43
N PHE A 26 -2.07 16.07 -0.20
CA PHE A 26 -2.48 17.27 0.51
C PHE A 26 -3.61 17.99 -0.23
N VAL A 27 -3.47 18.22 -1.55
CA VAL A 27 -4.52 18.79 -2.42
C VAL A 27 -5.80 17.93 -2.39
N ALA A 28 -5.66 16.61 -2.40
CA ALA A 28 -6.80 15.69 -2.39
C ALA A 28 -7.61 15.73 -1.07
N TYR A 29 -6.97 15.94 0.08
CA TYR A 29 -7.65 15.87 1.38
C TYR A 29 -7.96 17.23 2.02
N LEU A 30 -7.32 18.31 1.58
CA LEU A 30 -7.57 19.65 2.09
C LEU A 30 -9.06 20.05 2.02
N PRO A 31 -9.82 19.80 0.92
CA PRO A 31 -11.22 20.16 0.85
C PRO A 31 -12.12 19.43 1.85
N VAL A 32 -11.76 18.20 2.24
CA VAL A 32 -12.60 17.34 3.10
C VAL A 32 -12.96 18.04 4.41
N THR A 33 -11.97 18.59 5.10
CA THR A 33 -12.18 19.25 6.39
C THR A 33 -12.44 20.74 6.28
N SER A 34 -11.87 21.41 5.25
CA SER A 34 -12.16 22.83 4.99
C SER A 34 -13.64 23.05 4.71
N VAL A 35 -14.24 22.21 3.86
CA VAL A 35 -15.66 22.27 3.52
C VAL A 35 -16.53 21.93 4.74
N SER A 36 -16.19 20.88 5.49
CA SER A 36 -16.95 20.48 6.67
C SER A 36 -17.12 21.60 7.69
N VAL A 37 -16.03 22.35 7.98
CA VAL A 37 -16.08 23.49 8.92
C VAL A 37 -16.83 24.68 8.34
N SER A 38 -16.86 24.82 7.02
CA SER A 38 -17.51 25.93 6.33
C SER A 38 -19.01 25.72 6.09
N LEU A 39 -19.54 24.52 6.35
CA LEU A 39 -20.95 24.19 6.09
C LEU A 39 -21.94 25.17 6.70
N PRO A 40 -21.79 25.66 7.96
CA PRO A 40 -22.71 26.65 8.53
C PRO A 40 -22.67 27.99 7.78
N ALA A 41 -21.50 28.42 7.30
CA ALA A 41 -21.36 29.66 6.51
C ALA A 41 -21.98 29.49 5.11
N ILE A 42 -21.78 28.33 4.47
CA ILE A 42 -22.39 27.97 3.18
C ILE A 42 -23.92 27.88 3.33
N GLN A 43 -24.42 27.27 4.41
CA GLN A 43 -25.84 27.16 4.72
C GLN A 43 -26.51 28.54 4.79
N ARG A 44 -25.89 29.46 5.52
CA ARG A 44 -26.40 30.85 5.65
C ARG A 44 -26.39 31.59 4.33
N ALA A 45 -25.36 31.43 3.52
CA ALA A 45 -25.16 32.15 2.27
C ALA A 45 -26.02 31.62 1.10
N LEU A 46 -26.20 30.30 1.00
CA LEU A 46 -26.93 29.65 -0.09
C LEU A 46 -28.34 29.16 0.32
N HIS A 47 -28.72 29.39 1.57
CA HIS A 47 -30.01 28.93 2.12
C HIS A 47 -30.22 27.41 1.97
N ALA A 48 -29.15 26.62 2.14
CA ALA A 48 -29.16 25.20 1.91
C ALA A 48 -29.87 24.43 3.06
N SER A 49 -30.62 23.39 2.70
CA SER A 49 -31.19 22.44 3.67
C SER A 49 -30.09 21.51 4.21
N THR A 50 -30.37 20.76 5.30
CA THR A 50 -29.43 19.80 5.87
C THR A 50 -29.08 18.69 4.86
N SER A 51 -30.07 18.21 4.09
CA SER A 51 -29.84 17.25 2.99
C SER A 51 -28.91 17.83 1.94
N GLN A 52 -29.11 19.09 1.53
CA GLN A 52 -28.21 19.75 0.56
C GLN A 52 -26.79 19.93 1.11
N LEU A 53 -26.61 20.14 2.42
CA LEU A 53 -25.28 20.20 3.05
C LEU A 53 -24.60 18.84 3.04
N SER A 54 -25.34 17.76 3.31
CA SER A 54 -24.83 16.39 3.17
C SER A 54 -24.33 16.15 1.73
N TRP A 55 -25.15 16.56 0.75
CA TRP A 55 -24.77 16.46 -0.67
C TRP A 55 -23.55 17.28 -1.05
N ILE A 56 -23.22 18.41 -0.40
CA ILE A 56 -21.99 19.16 -0.64
C ILE A 56 -20.77 18.32 -0.27
N SER A 57 -20.82 17.59 0.84
CA SER A 57 -19.76 16.68 1.25
C SER A 57 -19.70 15.44 0.35
N ASP A 58 -20.84 14.85 0.05
CA ASP A 58 -20.93 13.58 -0.69
C ASP A 58 -20.67 13.74 -2.17
N ALA A 59 -20.95 14.90 -2.77
CA ALA A 59 -20.57 15.22 -4.15
C ALA A 59 -19.06 15.13 -4.38
N PHE A 60 -18.23 15.33 -3.34
CA PHE A 60 -16.79 15.12 -3.38
C PHE A 60 -16.42 13.64 -3.14
N VAL A 61 -16.99 13.04 -2.09
CA VAL A 61 -16.57 11.70 -1.62
C VAL A 61 -17.09 10.60 -2.54
N LEU A 62 -18.28 10.73 -3.12
CA LEU A 62 -18.87 9.71 -3.99
C LEU A 62 -18.06 9.43 -5.26
N PRO A 63 -17.71 10.43 -6.11
CA PRO A 63 -16.86 10.18 -7.28
C PRO A 63 -15.50 9.63 -6.89
N MET A 64 -14.95 10.08 -5.74
CA MET A 64 -13.70 9.57 -5.21
C MET A 64 -13.82 8.10 -4.83
N ALA A 65 -14.86 7.70 -4.09
CA ALA A 65 -15.09 6.32 -3.68
C ALA A 65 -15.33 5.40 -4.88
N ALA A 66 -16.17 5.84 -5.82
CA ALA A 66 -16.55 5.07 -7.00
C ALA A 66 -15.36 4.82 -7.95
N LEU A 67 -14.46 5.80 -8.12
CA LEU A 67 -13.45 5.76 -9.19
C LEU A 67 -12.02 5.49 -8.71
N ILE A 68 -11.76 5.42 -7.39
CA ILE A 68 -10.40 5.26 -6.86
C ILE A 68 -9.70 3.98 -7.35
N LEU A 69 -10.44 2.86 -7.45
CA LEU A 69 -9.90 1.60 -7.95
C LEU A 69 -9.58 1.68 -9.45
N THR A 70 -10.52 2.22 -10.23
CA THR A 70 -10.35 2.41 -11.68
C THR A 70 -9.19 3.37 -11.98
N ALA A 71 -9.07 4.47 -11.26
CA ALA A 71 -7.98 5.43 -11.45
C ALA A 71 -6.62 4.79 -11.18
N GLY A 72 -6.53 3.86 -10.22
CA GLY A 72 -5.34 3.06 -9.97
C GLY A 72 -4.96 2.19 -11.17
N VAL A 73 -5.91 1.40 -11.70
CA VAL A 73 -5.70 0.56 -12.88
C VAL A 73 -5.41 1.41 -14.11
N PHE A 74 -6.12 2.54 -14.27
CA PHE A 74 -5.90 3.47 -15.38
C PHE A 74 -4.48 4.06 -15.37
N GLY A 75 -3.95 4.37 -14.17
CA GLY A 75 -2.56 4.78 -13.98
C GLY A 75 -1.56 3.69 -14.33
N ASP A 76 -1.85 2.45 -13.99
CA ASP A 76 -0.99 1.31 -14.33
C ASP A 76 -0.92 1.05 -15.85
N VAL A 77 -2.03 1.27 -16.58
CA VAL A 77 -2.11 1.06 -18.04
C VAL A 77 -1.57 2.24 -18.83
N HIS A 78 -2.03 3.47 -18.51
CA HIS A 78 -1.76 4.66 -19.34
C HIS A 78 -0.56 5.49 -18.85
N GLY A 79 -0.05 5.21 -17.66
CA GLY A 79 1.06 5.93 -17.04
C GLY A 79 0.64 6.68 -15.77
N ARG A 80 1.29 6.35 -14.67
CA ARG A 80 0.96 6.86 -13.33
C ARG A 80 1.13 8.36 -13.22
N LYS A 81 2.18 8.92 -13.86
CA LYS A 81 2.42 10.36 -13.91
C LYS A 81 1.32 11.10 -14.66
N LYS A 82 0.87 10.56 -15.80
CA LYS A 82 -0.19 11.20 -16.61
C LYS A 82 -1.50 11.28 -15.83
N VAL A 83 -1.88 10.18 -15.13
CA VAL A 83 -3.11 10.15 -14.32
C VAL A 83 -2.97 11.05 -13.09
N PHE A 84 -1.78 11.13 -12.47
CA PHE A 84 -1.49 12.08 -11.41
C PHE A 84 -1.68 13.54 -11.87
N GLN A 85 -1.15 13.91 -13.04
CA GLN A 85 -1.33 15.25 -13.61
C GLN A 85 -2.78 15.56 -13.96
N ALA A 86 -3.50 14.59 -14.55
CA ALA A 86 -4.94 14.73 -14.81
C ALA A 86 -5.72 14.94 -13.50
N GLY A 87 -5.35 14.21 -12.43
CA GLY A 87 -5.93 14.39 -11.10
C GLY A 87 -5.75 15.82 -10.56
N LEU A 88 -4.56 16.41 -10.72
CA LEU A 88 -4.31 17.80 -10.34
C LEU A 88 -5.13 18.81 -11.17
N VAL A 89 -5.31 18.54 -12.49
CA VAL A 89 -6.18 19.36 -13.35
C VAL A 89 -7.63 19.31 -12.88
N PHE A 90 -8.16 18.12 -12.60
CA PHE A 90 -9.54 17.97 -12.10
C PHE A 90 -9.71 18.63 -10.73
N ALA A 91 -8.73 18.50 -9.82
CA ALA A 91 -8.77 19.15 -8.51
C ALA A 91 -8.78 20.69 -8.64
N ALA A 92 -7.89 21.27 -9.49
CA ALA A 92 -7.86 22.70 -9.75
C ALA A 92 -9.14 23.21 -10.43
N ALA A 93 -9.65 22.49 -11.43
CA ALA A 93 -10.90 22.82 -12.12
C ALA A 93 -12.10 22.79 -11.17
N GLY A 94 -12.19 21.72 -10.35
CA GLY A 94 -13.24 21.58 -9.33
C GLY A 94 -13.21 22.71 -8.31
N ALA A 95 -12.03 23.07 -7.80
CA ALA A 95 -11.85 24.19 -6.88
C ALA A 95 -12.23 25.53 -7.55
N THR A 96 -11.91 25.71 -8.84
CA THR A 96 -12.28 26.94 -9.59
C THR A 96 -13.80 27.04 -9.77
N VAL A 97 -14.48 25.93 -10.13
CA VAL A 97 -15.95 25.88 -10.25
C VAL A 97 -16.59 26.18 -8.90
N ALA A 98 -16.10 25.58 -7.82
CA ALA A 98 -16.60 25.83 -6.47
C ALA A 98 -16.36 27.27 -6.00
N LEU A 99 -15.23 27.89 -6.33
CA LEU A 99 -14.93 29.30 -6.07
C LEU A 99 -15.94 30.23 -6.77
N CYS A 100 -16.35 29.88 -7.98
CA CYS A 100 -17.31 30.65 -8.77
C CYS A 100 -18.78 30.29 -8.48
N ALA A 101 -19.07 29.36 -7.55
CA ALA A 101 -20.41 28.87 -7.30
C ALA A 101 -21.32 29.94 -6.72
N GLN A 102 -22.52 30.09 -7.31
CA GLN A 102 -23.58 30.98 -6.86
C GLN A 102 -24.82 30.20 -6.40
N SER A 103 -24.82 28.90 -6.58
CA SER A 103 -25.90 28.00 -6.17
C SER A 103 -25.32 26.69 -5.63
N VAL A 104 -26.12 25.96 -4.87
CA VAL A 104 -25.72 24.66 -4.29
C VAL A 104 -25.40 23.67 -5.39
N GLN A 105 -26.12 23.70 -6.52
CA GLN A 105 -25.93 22.78 -7.65
C GLN A 105 -24.57 22.98 -8.32
N VAL A 106 -24.16 24.24 -8.52
CA VAL A 106 -22.82 24.54 -9.10
C VAL A 106 -21.72 24.11 -8.13
N LEU A 107 -21.96 24.28 -6.82
CA LEU A 107 -21.03 23.82 -5.81
C LEU A 107 -20.88 22.28 -5.82
N TRP A 108 -21.98 21.52 -5.99
CA TRP A 108 -21.91 20.05 -6.15
C TRP A 108 -21.08 19.66 -7.36
N VAL A 109 -21.23 20.35 -8.49
CA VAL A 109 -20.41 20.09 -9.70
C VAL A 109 -18.92 20.33 -9.40
N GLY A 110 -18.59 21.46 -8.73
CA GLY A 110 -17.23 21.75 -8.32
C GLY A 110 -16.63 20.67 -7.41
N GLN A 111 -17.40 20.24 -6.43
CA GLN A 111 -17.04 19.16 -5.51
C GLN A 111 -16.86 17.82 -6.24
N ALA A 112 -17.75 17.47 -7.16
CA ALA A 112 -17.65 16.25 -7.94
C ALA A 112 -16.37 16.21 -8.80
N LEU A 113 -16.02 17.33 -9.46
CA LEU A 113 -14.78 17.45 -10.21
C LEU A 113 -13.54 17.33 -9.31
N ALA A 114 -13.56 17.96 -8.13
CA ALA A 114 -12.48 17.84 -7.17
C ALA A 114 -12.35 16.39 -6.64
N GLY A 115 -13.48 15.70 -6.42
CA GLY A 115 -13.54 14.28 -6.05
C GLY A 115 -12.95 13.35 -7.12
N LEU A 116 -13.22 13.60 -8.40
CA LEU A 116 -12.55 12.92 -9.53
C LEU A 116 -11.03 13.12 -9.49
N GLY A 117 -10.60 14.35 -9.18
CA GLY A 117 -9.18 14.66 -8.98
C GLY A 117 -8.57 13.84 -7.86
N ALA A 118 -9.22 13.78 -6.70
CA ALA A 118 -8.78 13.02 -5.55
C ALA A 118 -8.73 11.51 -5.84
N ALA A 119 -9.72 10.95 -6.57
CA ALA A 119 -9.73 9.57 -7.03
C ALA A 119 -8.48 9.20 -7.83
N ALA A 120 -8.00 10.11 -8.67
CA ALA A 120 -6.79 9.91 -9.47
C ALA A 120 -5.50 10.09 -8.64
N LEU A 121 -5.47 11.05 -7.71
CA LEU A 121 -4.28 11.40 -6.93
C LEU A 121 -3.90 10.32 -5.91
N LEU A 122 -4.88 9.76 -5.19
CA LEU A 122 -4.61 8.85 -4.07
C LEU A 122 -3.86 7.57 -4.48
N PRO A 123 -4.31 6.77 -5.47
CA PRO A 123 -3.61 5.56 -5.85
C PRO A 123 -2.30 5.87 -6.60
N THR A 124 -2.28 6.91 -7.43
CA THR A 124 -1.10 7.24 -8.24
C THR A 124 0.06 7.77 -7.41
N THR A 125 -0.18 8.55 -6.35
CA THR A 125 0.87 9.03 -5.45
C THR A 125 1.60 7.91 -4.73
N LEU A 126 0.88 6.92 -4.19
CA LEU A 126 1.47 5.73 -3.59
C LEU A 126 2.21 4.87 -4.60
N ALA A 127 1.65 4.72 -5.80
CA ALA A 127 2.28 3.95 -6.87
C ALA A 127 3.57 4.61 -7.39
N LEU A 128 3.62 5.94 -7.47
CA LEU A 128 4.82 6.71 -7.83
C LEU A 128 5.91 6.58 -6.76
N ILE A 129 5.57 6.64 -5.47
CA ILE A 129 6.50 6.41 -4.37
C ILE A 129 7.07 4.98 -4.45
N SER A 130 6.21 3.97 -4.63
CA SER A 130 6.61 2.58 -4.70
C SER A 130 7.57 2.28 -5.86
N HIS A 131 7.39 2.98 -7.00
CA HIS A 131 8.29 2.87 -8.15
C HIS A 131 9.63 3.61 -7.94
N ALA A 132 9.58 4.80 -7.30
CA ALA A 132 10.77 5.62 -7.09
C ALA A 132 11.71 5.05 -6.02
N VAL A 133 11.19 4.23 -5.08
CA VAL A 133 11.93 3.67 -3.95
C VAL A 133 11.79 2.14 -3.95
N PRO A 134 12.73 1.42 -4.59
CA PRO A 134 12.74 -0.05 -4.62
C PRO A 134 12.97 -0.69 -3.25
N ASP A 135 13.81 -0.08 -2.41
CA ASP A 135 14.10 -0.57 -1.05
C ASP A 135 12.87 -0.52 -0.15
N HIS A 136 12.52 -1.66 0.45
CA HIS A 136 11.36 -1.81 1.32
C HIS A 136 11.44 -0.98 2.61
N HIS A 137 12.63 -0.84 3.20
CA HIS A 137 12.83 -0.07 4.43
C HIS A 137 12.70 1.44 4.20
N GLU A 138 13.29 1.94 3.10
CA GLU A 138 13.13 3.34 2.70
C GLU A 138 11.69 3.63 2.28
N ARG A 139 11.07 2.72 1.53
CA ARG A 139 9.66 2.84 1.10
C ARG A 139 8.72 3.02 2.28
N ALA A 140 8.90 2.25 3.36
CA ALA A 140 8.08 2.39 4.57
C ALA A 140 8.17 3.80 5.17
N LYS A 141 9.37 4.43 5.18
CA LYS A 141 9.55 5.82 5.61
C LYS A 141 8.82 6.81 4.70
N PHE A 142 8.90 6.61 3.39
CA PHE A 142 8.26 7.47 2.39
C PHE A 142 6.72 7.37 2.45
N VAL A 143 6.18 6.16 2.62
CA VAL A 143 4.73 5.95 2.83
C VAL A 143 4.28 6.56 4.16
N GLY A 144 5.09 6.47 5.22
CA GLY A 144 4.83 7.15 6.49
C GLY A 144 4.74 8.67 6.34
N LEU A 145 5.64 9.29 5.56
CA LEU A 145 5.62 10.73 5.30
C LEU A 145 4.43 11.15 4.42
N TRP A 146 4.06 10.30 3.46
CA TRP A 146 2.84 10.47 2.67
C TRP A 146 1.58 10.44 3.56
N ALA A 147 1.49 9.49 4.49
CA ALA A 147 0.38 9.41 5.45
C ALA A 147 0.37 10.62 6.40
N ALA A 148 1.54 11.10 6.83
CA ALA A 148 1.66 12.33 7.61
C ALA A 148 1.17 13.56 6.83
N SER A 149 1.43 13.64 5.52
CA SER A 149 0.93 14.73 4.66
C SER A 149 -0.61 14.71 4.54
N LEU A 150 -1.21 13.51 4.47
CA LEU A 150 -2.67 13.34 4.52
C LEU A 150 -3.23 13.88 5.85
N MET A 151 -2.64 13.49 6.97
CA MET A 151 -3.08 13.97 8.30
C MET A 151 -2.86 15.48 8.44
N ALA A 152 -1.77 16.02 7.89
CA ALA A 152 -1.51 17.45 7.85
C ALA A 152 -2.58 18.21 7.04
N ALA A 153 -3.04 17.67 5.92
CA ALA A 153 -4.14 18.26 5.14
C ALA A 153 -5.44 18.35 5.97
N LEU A 154 -5.77 17.27 6.68
CA LEU A 154 -6.94 17.24 7.56
C LEU A 154 -6.82 18.22 8.73
N ALA A 155 -5.60 18.46 9.24
CA ALA A 155 -5.35 19.40 10.34
C ALA A 155 -5.36 20.86 9.86
N VAL A 156 -4.75 21.14 8.70
CA VAL A 156 -4.63 22.51 8.16
C VAL A 156 -5.96 23.01 7.58
N GLY A 157 -6.80 22.09 7.06
CA GLY A 157 -8.08 22.44 6.42
C GLY A 157 -8.99 23.34 7.27
N PRO A 158 -9.34 22.96 8.49
CA PRO A 158 -10.18 23.77 9.37
C PRO A 158 -9.61 25.14 9.70
N LEU A 159 -8.29 25.20 9.97
CA LEU A 159 -7.62 26.47 10.28
C LEU A 159 -7.62 27.42 9.09
N LEU A 160 -7.26 26.86 7.91
CA LEU A 160 -7.22 27.66 6.68
C LEU A 160 -8.61 28.19 6.32
N ALA A 161 -9.64 27.32 6.44
CA ALA A 161 -11.02 27.72 6.22
C ALA A 161 -11.45 28.80 7.24
N GLY A 162 -11.09 28.63 8.52
CA GLY A 162 -11.39 29.60 9.57
C GLY A 162 -10.82 30.98 9.27
N VAL A 163 -9.49 31.04 8.99
CA VAL A 163 -8.82 32.32 8.66
C VAL A 163 -9.42 32.97 7.42
N ILE A 164 -9.76 32.19 6.40
CA ILE A 164 -10.37 32.74 5.17
C ILE A 164 -11.77 33.29 5.44
N LEU A 165 -12.59 32.56 6.20
CA LEU A 165 -13.99 32.93 6.49
C LEU A 165 -14.10 34.12 7.42
N ASP A 166 -13.11 34.36 8.28
CA ASP A 166 -13.04 35.52 9.16
C ASP A 166 -12.85 36.84 8.37
N HIS A 167 -12.15 36.78 7.24
CA HIS A 167 -11.79 37.97 6.45
C HIS A 167 -12.50 38.08 5.10
N THR A 168 -13.11 36.95 4.60
CA THR A 168 -13.65 36.91 3.25
C THR A 168 -14.92 36.02 3.16
N ALA A 169 -15.56 36.00 1.97
CA ALA A 169 -16.71 35.14 1.72
C ALA A 169 -16.32 33.64 1.66
N TRP A 170 -17.27 32.76 1.97
CA TRP A 170 -17.08 31.31 2.01
C TRP A 170 -16.48 30.69 0.74
N ARG A 171 -16.66 31.29 -0.41
CA ARG A 171 -16.15 30.79 -1.69
C ARG A 171 -14.62 30.75 -1.72
N TRP A 172 -13.94 31.66 -1.01
CA TRP A 172 -12.48 31.77 -1.02
C TRP A 172 -11.76 30.60 -0.35
N ILE A 173 -12.49 29.73 0.40
CA ILE A 173 -11.90 28.50 0.96
C ILE A 173 -11.33 27.56 -0.12
N TYR A 174 -11.83 27.67 -1.36
CA TYR A 174 -11.36 26.85 -2.49
C TYR A 174 -10.12 27.43 -3.18
N LEU A 175 -9.82 28.71 -2.99
CA LEU A 175 -8.69 29.37 -3.64
C LEU A 175 -7.34 28.69 -3.35
N PRO A 176 -6.96 28.30 -2.12
CA PRO A 176 -5.64 27.75 -1.82
C PRO A 176 -5.33 26.45 -2.56
N ALA A 177 -6.34 25.65 -2.87
CA ALA A 177 -6.16 24.40 -3.61
C ALA A 177 -5.69 24.63 -5.05
N ILE A 178 -6.08 25.73 -5.69
CA ILE A 178 -5.78 26.03 -7.10
C ILE A 178 -4.28 26.24 -7.32
N PRO A 179 -3.60 27.22 -6.66
CA PRO A 179 -2.17 27.43 -6.87
C PRO A 179 -1.32 26.23 -6.41
N VAL A 180 -1.71 25.53 -5.36
CA VAL A 180 -0.99 24.33 -4.91
C VAL A 180 -1.07 23.21 -5.95
N ALA A 181 -2.25 22.97 -6.53
CA ALA A 181 -2.42 21.98 -7.59
C ALA A 181 -1.64 22.37 -8.86
N VAL A 182 -1.73 23.63 -9.31
CA VAL A 182 -1.04 24.11 -10.51
C VAL A 182 0.48 24.08 -10.32
N LEU A 183 0.99 24.53 -9.17
CA LEU A 183 2.41 24.48 -8.86
C LEU A 183 2.93 23.04 -8.79
N THR A 184 2.18 22.16 -8.11
CA THR A 184 2.51 20.72 -8.04
C THR A 184 2.55 20.11 -9.43
N MET A 185 1.61 20.44 -10.31
CA MET A 185 1.56 19.96 -11.69
C MET A 185 2.78 20.45 -12.49
N ALA A 186 3.09 21.75 -12.43
CA ALA A 186 4.21 22.36 -13.14
C ALA A 186 5.56 21.76 -12.70
N VAL A 187 5.76 21.58 -11.38
CA VAL A 187 6.99 21.04 -10.81
C VAL A 187 7.10 19.53 -11.02
N ALA A 188 6.00 18.79 -10.95
CA ALA A 188 6.00 17.34 -11.19
C ALA A 188 6.28 17.00 -12.66
N ALA A 189 5.92 17.86 -13.61
CA ALA A 189 6.13 17.62 -15.04
C ALA A 189 7.59 17.27 -15.40
N PRO A 190 8.63 18.02 -14.99
CA PRO A 190 10.03 17.67 -15.24
C PRO A 190 10.61 16.67 -14.24
N LEU A 191 10.16 16.66 -12.97
CA LEU A 191 10.84 15.96 -11.88
C LEU A 191 10.37 14.53 -11.66
N VAL A 192 9.10 14.20 -11.92
CA VAL A 192 8.54 12.88 -11.72
C VAL A 192 8.74 12.00 -12.95
N ALA A 193 9.26 10.79 -12.77
CA ALA A 193 9.36 9.82 -13.84
C ALA A 193 7.98 9.20 -14.14
N ASP A 194 7.65 9.01 -15.41
CA ASP A 194 6.48 8.21 -15.77
C ASP A 194 6.79 6.72 -15.54
N SER A 195 5.79 5.99 -15.03
CA SER A 195 5.92 4.56 -14.80
C SER A 195 4.60 3.87 -15.14
N ARG A 196 4.71 2.63 -15.61
CA ARG A 196 3.58 1.74 -15.91
C ARG A 196 3.82 0.40 -15.23
N ALA A 197 2.75 -0.32 -14.92
CA ALA A 197 2.90 -1.68 -14.42
C ALA A 197 3.35 -2.62 -15.57
N PRO A 198 4.27 -3.56 -15.32
CA PRO A 198 4.58 -4.60 -16.27
C PRO A 198 3.38 -5.56 -16.36
N GLY A 199 2.75 -5.66 -17.53
CA GLY A 199 1.60 -6.52 -17.80
C GLY A 199 0.35 -5.75 -18.17
N SER A 200 -0.40 -6.23 -19.17
CA SER A 200 -1.63 -5.58 -19.66
C SER A 200 -2.81 -5.91 -18.75
N ARG A 201 -3.01 -5.15 -17.67
CA ARG A 201 -4.32 -5.15 -16.99
C ARG A 201 -5.36 -4.51 -17.91
N ARG A 202 -6.53 -5.11 -17.96
CA ARG A 202 -7.70 -4.53 -18.65
C ARG A 202 -8.59 -3.82 -17.64
N LEU A 203 -9.26 -2.75 -18.07
CA LEU A 203 -10.26 -2.06 -17.27
C LEU A 203 -11.51 -2.93 -17.15
N ASP A 204 -12.00 -3.12 -15.93
CA ASP A 204 -13.24 -3.83 -15.64
C ASP A 204 -14.41 -2.83 -15.63
N TRP A 205 -14.95 -2.51 -16.82
CA TRP A 205 -16.08 -1.60 -16.94
C TRP A 205 -17.36 -2.12 -16.27
N PRO A 206 -17.74 -3.43 -16.35
CA PRO A 206 -18.88 -3.95 -15.63
C PRO A 206 -18.75 -3.80 -14.11
N GLY A 207 -17.61 -4.16 -13.53
CA GLY A 207 -17.34 -3.96 -12.12
C GLY A 207 -17.40 -2.48 -11.72
N GLN A 208 -16.81 -1.59 -12.53
CA GLN A 208 -16.82 -0.15 -12.28
C GLN A 208 -18.23 0.45 -12.25
N ILE A 209 -19.05 0.16 -13.26
CA ILE A 209 -20.40 0.73 -13.37
C ILE A 209 -21.27 0.21 -12.24
N THR A 210 -21.22 -1.09 -11.95
CA THR A 210 -22.04 -1.69 -10.90
C THR A 210 -21.66 -1.20 -9.50
N ALA A 211 -20.36 -1.02 -9.23
CA ALA A 211 -19.88 -0.42 -7.97
C ALA A 211 -20.35 1.04 -7.83
N ALA A 212 -20.17 1.85 -8.87
CA ALA A 212 -20.57 3.26 -8.86
C ALA A 212 -22.08 3.41 -8.64
N VAL A 213 -22.90 2.61 -9.34
CA VAL A 213 -24.36 2.59 -9.18
C VAL A 213 -24.74 2.17 -7.76
N ALA A 214 -24.14 1.10 -7.23
CA ALA A 214 -24.43 0.59 -5.90
C ALA A 214 -24.15 1.64 -4.81
N ILE A 215 -22.96 2.26 -4.84
CA ILE A 215 -22.53 3.25 -3.84
C ILE A 215 -23.41 4.51 -3.94
N THR A 216 -23.61 5.05 -5.14
CA THR A 216 -24.38 6.27 -5.36
C THR A 216 -25.84 6.09 -4.96
N ALA A 217 -26.45 4.98 -5.37
CA ALA A 217 -27.84 4.67 -5.04
C ALA A 217 -28.05 4.45 -3.52
N LEU A 218 -27.06 3.80 -2.84
CA LEU A 218 -27.11 3.62 -1.39
C LEU A 218 -27.08 4.97 -0.67
N VAL A 219 -26.13 5.83 -0.99
CA VAL A 219 -25.99 7.14 -0.34
C VAL A 219 -27.19 8.03 -0.63
N TYR A 220 -27.66 8.06 -1.89
CA TYR A 220 -28.89 8.78 -2.27
C TYR A 220 -30.09 8.29 -1.44
N GLY A 221 -30.29 6.97 -1.37
CA GLY A 221 -31.40 6.39 -0.62
C GLY A 221 -31.37 6.71 0.87
N VAL A 222 -30.15 6.77 1.48
CA VAL A 222 -30.00 7.13 2.90
C VAL A 222 -30.31 8.62 3.10
N ILE A 223 -29.72 9.53 2.31
CA ILE A 223 -29.92 10.98 2.47
C ILE A 223 -31.39 11.37 2.26
N GLU A 224 -31.98 10.96 1.14
CA GLU A 224 -33.38 11.33 0.79
C GLU A 224 -34.39 10.62 1.68
N GLY A 225 -34.12 9.37 2.09
CA GLY A 225 -34.98 8.66 3.04
C GLY A 225 -35.04 9.34 4.39
N GLY A 226 -33.93 9.91 4.85
CA GLY A 226 -33.87 10.67 6.09
C GLY A 226 -34.39 12.11 5.99
N ALA A 227 -34.40 12.70 4.79
CA ALA A 227 -34.96 14.03 4.56
C ALA A 227 -36.52 14.00 4.43
N GLY A 228 -37.06 12.86 3.99
CA GLY A 228 -38.47 12.63 3.80
C GLY A 228 -38.96 11.35 4.50
N SER A 229 -39.19 10.29 3.73
CA SER A 229 -39.57 8.98 4.27
C SER A 229 -38.88 7.85 3.52
N PHE A 230 -38.42 6.83 4.25
CA PHE A 230 -37.90 5.60 3.66
C PHE A 230 -38.92 4.80 2.87
N SER A 231 -40.24 5.13 3.02
CA SER A 231 -41.33 4.52 2.26
C SER A 231 -41.58 5.22 0.92
N GLU A 232 -40.90 6.32 0.60
CA GLU A 232 -41.09 7.00 -0.67
C GLU A 232 -40.61 6.11 -1.84
N PRO A 233 -41.38 6.02 -2.95
CA PRO A 233 -41.02 5.14 -4.08
C PRO A 233 -39.62 5.40 -4.63
N ARG A 234 -39.20 6.67 -4.74
CA ARG A 234 -37.85 7.03 -5.22
C ARG A 234 -36.74 6.50 -4.30
N VAL A 235 -36.96 6.52 -2.96
CA VAL A 235 -36.01 6.03 -1.96
C VAL A 235 -35.95 4.51 -1.98
N VAL A 236 -37.12 3.85 -2.01
CA VAL A 236 -37.19 2.38 -2.12
C VAL A 236 -36.50 1.90 -3.41
N VAL A 237 -36.76 2.54 -4.55
CA VAL A 237 -36.12 2.22 -5.83
C VAL A 237 -34.58 2.39 -5.71
N ALA A 238 -34.11 3.46 -5.09
CA ALA A 238 -32.68 3.69 -4.89
C ALA A 238 -32.04 2.61 -4.01
N LEU A 239 -32.66 2.23 -2.90
CA LEU A 239 -32.15 1.17 -2.01
C LEU A 239 -32.17 -0.22 -2.69
N VAL A 240 -33.21 -0.52 -3.47
CA VAL A 240 -33.25 -1.74 -4.29
C VAL A 240 -32.17 -1.71 -5.35
N LEU A 241 -31.97 -0.58 -6.04
CA LEU A 241 -30.91 -0.40 -7.03
C LEU A 241 -29.52 -0.55 -6.39
N ALA A 242 -29.34 -0.06 -5.17
CA ALA A 242 -28.11 -0.25 -4.41
C ALA A 242 -27.84 -1.74 -4.14
N ALA A 243 -28.84 -2.48 -3.68
CA ALA A 243 -28.72 -3.92 -3.38
C ALA A 243 -28.45 -4.73 -4.66
N VAL A 244 -29.20 -4.45 -5.74
CA VAL A 244 -29.03 -5.10 -7.05
C VAL A 244 -27.64 -4.75 -7.65
N GLY A 245 -27.25 -3.49 -7.55
CA GLY A 245 -25.92 -3.02 -8.00
C GLY A 245 -24.77 -3.70 -7.24
N ALA A 246 -24.89 -3.85 -5.92
CA ALA A 246 -23.90 -4.55 -5.09
C ALA A 246 -23.81 -6.04 -5.46
N LEU A 247 -24.95 -6.70 -5.68
CA LEU A 247 -24.99 -8.09 -6.15
C LEU A 247 -24.38 -8.21 -7.55
N ALA A 248 -24.72 -7.31 -8.46
CA ALA A 248 -24.18 -7.27 -9.81
C ALA A 248 -22.67 -7.02 -9.80
N PHE A 249 -22.17 -6.17 -8.91
CA PHE A 249 -20.73 -5.96 -8.68
C PHE A 249 -20.02 -7.25 -8.29
N VAL A 250 -20.54 -7.96 -7.27
CA VAL A 250 -19.95 -9.23 -6.83
C VAL A 250 -19.95 -10.27 -7.96
N LEU A 251 -21.00 -10.32 -8.77
CA LEU A 251 -21.10 -11.24 -9.91
C LEU A 251 -20.14 -10.84 -11.05
N ALA A 252 -20.00 -9.53 -11.32
CA ALA A 252 -19.07 -9.02 -12.32
C ALA A 252 -17.61 -9.36 -11.92
N GLU A 253 -17.22 -9.06 -10.69
CA GLU A 253 -15.87 -9.36 -10.17
C GLU A 253 -15.54 -10.87 -10.19
N ARG A 254 -16.52 -11.74 -9.90
CA ARG A 254 -16.33 -13.20 -9.99
C ARG A 254 -16.14 -13.72 -11.40
N ARG A 255 -16.66 -13.01 -12.40
CA ARG A 255 -16.59 -13.41 -13.83
C ARG A 255 -15.49 -12.68 -14.59
N SER A 256 -14.95 -11.60 -14.02
CA SER A 256 -13.94 -10.79 -14.67
C SER A 256 -12.60 -11.52 -14.76
N ALA A 257 -12.00 -11.52 -15.95
CA ALA A 257 -10.63 -12.01 -16.15
C ALA A 257 -9.56 -11.08 -15.55
N SER A 258 -9.92 -9.82 -15.25
CA SER A 258 -9.04 -8.81 -14.65
C SER A 258 -9.82 -8.00 -13.62
N PRO A 259 -10.22 -8.61 -12.49
CA PRO A 259 -11.07 -7.96 -11.51
C PRO A 259 -10.43 -6.70 -10.93
N MET A 260 -11.23 -5.66 -10.67
CA MET A 260 -10.77 -4.45 -9.97
C MET A 260 -10.41 -4.76 -8.53
N LEU A 261 -11.23 -5.60 -7.89
CA LEU A 261 -11.06 -6.05 -6.52
C LEU A 261 -11.18 -7.58 -6.48
N ASP A 262 -10.06 -8.28 -6.42
CA ASP A 262 -10.06 -9.73 -6.30
C ASP A 262 -10.73 -10.15 -4.97
N LEU A 263 -11.88 -10.79 -5.08
CA LEU A 263 -12.65 -11.24 -3.92
C LEU A 263 -11.92 -12.29 -3.08
N THR A 264 -10.84 -12.89 -3.60
CA THR A 264 -9.98 -13.79 -2.82
C THR A 264 -9.25 -13.09 -1.69
N LEU A 265 -9.06 -11.76 -1.76
CA LEU A 265 -8.51 -10.94 -0.68
C LEU A 265 -9.30 -11.08 0.62
N PHE A 266 -10.63 -11.21 0.52
CA PHE A 266 -11.52 -11.38 1.68
C PHE A 266 -11.43 -12.77 2.34
N ARG A 267 -10.71 -13.72 1.75
CA ARG A 267 -10.35 -14.98 2.42
C ARG A 267 -9.35 -14.76 3.56
N SER A 268 -8.59 -13.66 3.53
CA SER A 268 -7.76 -13.24 4.65
C SER A 268 -8.62 -12.58 5.73
N PRO A 269 -8.76 -13.19 6.93
CA PRO A 269 -9.53 -12.57 8.02
C PRO A 269 -8.97 -11.20 8.43
N ALA A 270 -7.65 -11.04 8.36
CA ALA A 270 -7.00 -9.77 8.69
C ALA A 270 -7.30 -8.68 7.66
N PHE A 271 -7.34 -9.01 6.35
CA PHE A 271 -7.77 -8.07 5.31
C PHE A 271 -9.24 -7.66 5.49
N SER A 272 -10.13 -8.63 5.69
CA SER A 272 -11.57 -8.38 5.90
C SER A 272 -11.81 -7.51 7.12
N ALA A 273 -11.13 -7.82 8.24
CA ALA A 273 -11.23 -7.03 9.47
C ALA A 273 -10.74 -5.60 9.27
N THR A 274 -9.55 -5.40 8.70
CA THR A 274 -8.97 -4.06 8.48
C THR A 274 -9.79 -3.23 7.51
N THR A 275 -10.40 -3.86 6.51
CA THR A 275 -11.26 -3.19 5.53
C THR A 275 -12.59 -2.75 6.16
N LEU A 276 -13.21 -3.59 6.99
CA LEU A 276 -14.42 -3.22 7.73
C LEU A 276 -14.13 -2.14 8.78
N ILE A 277 -13.02 -2.27 9.53
CA ILE A 277 -12.56 -1.24 10.48
C ILE A 277 -12.33 0.09 9.75
N ALA A 278 -11.75 0.05 8.55
CA ALA A 278 -11.52 1.24 7.73
C ALA A 278 -12.83 1.96 7.39
N MET A 279 -13.82 1.20 6.93
CA MET A 279 -15.14 1.72 6.58
C MET A 279 -15.81 2.35 7.78
N ILE A 280 -15.87 1.65 8.92
CA ILE A 280 -16.52 2.15 10.14
C ILE A 280 -15.79 3.37 10.70
N THR A 281 -14.46 3.34 10.76
CA THR A 281 -13.65 4.46 11.29
C THR A 281 -13.86 5.74 10.47
N PHE A 282 -13.91 5.63 9.13
CA PHE A 282 -14.11 6.80 8.27
C PHE A 282 -15.56 7.26 8.22
N LEU A 283 -16.55 6.36 8.36
CA LEU A 283 -17.94 6.73 8.59
C LEU A 283 -18.05 7.59 9.86
N GLY A 284 -17.48 7.10 10.96
CA GLY A 284 -17.47 7.84 12.22
C GLY A 284 -16.71 9.16 12.11
N LEU A 285 -15.53 9.18 11.47
CA LEU A 285 -14.68 10.36 11.37
C LEU A 285 -15.34 11.50 10.55
N ILE A 286 -15.72 11.21 9.32
CA ILE A 286 -16.28 12.23 8.40
C ILE A 286 -17.67 12.68 8.88
N GLY A 287 -18.50 11.73 9.35
CA GLY A 287 -19.77 12.04 9.94
C GLY A 287 -19.67 12.86 11.24
N PHE A 288 -18.67 12.55 12.09
CA PHE A 288 -18.38 13.33 13.30
C PHE A 288 -17.98 14.78 12.97
N PHE A 289 -17.08 14.99 12.01
CA PHE A 289 -16.72 16.35 11.58
C PHE A 289 -17.94 17.11 11.05
N PHE A 290 -18.81 16.45 10.31
CA PHE A 290 -20.06 17.03 9.81
C PHE A 290 -20.97 17.50 10.97
N VAL A 291 -21.29 16.59 11.89
CA VAL A 291 -22.23 16.87 13.00
C VAL A 291 -21.63 17.88 13.99
N LEU A 292 -20.32 17.76 14.30
CA LEU A 292 -19.64 18.69 15.23
C LEU A 292 -19.52 20.10 14.63
N SER A 293 -19.35 20.22 13.31
CA SER A 293 -19.37 21.53 12.64
C SER A 293 -20.72 22.23 12.79
N LEU A 294 -21.83 21.47 12.66
CA LEU A 294 -23.18 21.99 12.89
C LEU A 294 -23.41 22.37 14.36
N TYR A 295 -22.88 21.58 15.32
CA TYR A 295 -22.93 21.92 16.75
C TYR A 295 -22.22 23.25 17.03
N PHE A 296 -21.03 23.47 16.50
CA PHE A 296 -20.30 24.72 16.65
C PHE A 296 -21.05 25.90 16.04
N GLY A 297 -21.65 25.73 14.87
CA GLY A 297 -22.34 26.81 14.16
C GLY A 297 -23.76 27.12 14.70
N MET A 298 -24.52 26.10 15.09
CA MET A 298 -25.94 26.25 15.47
C MET A 298 -26.14 26.41 16.98
N VAL A 299 -25.43 25.61 17.79
CA VAL A 299 -25.60 25.58 19.26
C VAL A 299 -24.65 26.55 19.93
N GLN A 300 -23.35 26.43 19.68
CA GLN A 300 -22.36 27.33 20.31
C GLN A 300 -22.22 28.68 19.63
N ARG A 301 -22.78 28.82 18.40
CA ARG A 301 -22.74 30.06 17.58
C ARG A 301 -21.33 30.62 17.41
N LEU A 302 -20.34 29.72 17.29
CA LEU A 302 -18.94 30.08 17.13
C LEU A 302 -18.68 30.62 15.73
N ASP A 303 -17.70 31.49 15.63
CA ASP A 303 -17.08 31.84 14.36
C ASP A 303 -16.32 30.64 13.78
N THR A 304 -16.17 30.61 12.47
CA THR A 304 -15.55 29.46 11.77
C THR A 304 -14.08 29.27 12.17
N LEU A 305 -13.40 30.35 12.50
CA LEU A 305 -12.02 30.31 12.97
C LEU A 305 -11.92 29.60 14.32
N ASP A 306 -12.78 29.95 15.28
CA ASP A 306 -12.87 29.33 16.60
C ASP A 306 -13.27 27.84 16.49
N ALA A 307 -14.20 27.51 15.62
CA ALA A 307 -14.56 26.14 15.32
C ALA A 307 -13.35 25.35 14.75
N GLY A 308 -12.59 25.97 13.84
CA GLY A 308 -11.36 25.41 13.28
C GLY A 308 -10.29 25.14 14.35
N TYR A 309 -10.05 26.10 15.26
CA TYR A 309 -9.12 25.90 16.39
C TYR A 309 -9.52 24.75 17.30
N ARG A 310 -10.83 24.59 17.56
CA ARG A 310 -11.33 23.49 18.39
C ARG A 310 -11.14 22.14 17.73
N LEU A 311 -11.36 22.04 16.42
CA LEU A 311 -11.14 20.82 15.65
C LEU A 311 -9.65 20.47 15.52
N LEU A 312 -8.73 21.43 15.65
CA LEU A 312 -7.31 21.15 15.65
C LEU A 312 -6.90 20.19 16.79
N ALA A 313 -7.61 20.21 17.91
CA ALA A 313 -7.36 19.27 19.01
C ALA A 313 -7.46 17.79 18.57
N VAL A 314 -8.40 17.45 17.68
CA VAL A 314 -8.48 16.08 17.12
C VAL A 314 -7.36 15.83 16.12
N THR A 315 -7.22 16.74 15.14
CA THR A 315 -6.38 16.50 13.96
C THR A 315 -4.89 16.59 14.28
N ALA A 316 -4.47 17.52 15.16
CA ALA A 316 -3.09 17.63 15.60
C ALA A 316 -2.63 16.40 16.41
N VAL A 317 -3.47 15.94 17.35
CA VAL A 317 -3.15 14.72 18.13
C VAL A 317 -3.13 13.49 17.22
N CYS A 318 -4.09 13.37 16.30
CA CYS A 318 -4.12 12.29 15.32
C CYS A 318 -2.84 12.27 14.46
N LEU A 319 -2.37 13.44 14.00
CA LEU A 319 -1.12 13.58 13.24
C LEU A 319 0.09 13.11 14.07
N LEU A 320 0.24 13.61 15.28
CA LEU A 320 1.36 13.29 16.18
C LEU A 320 1.40 11.78 16.49
N VAL A 321 0.25 11.22 16.86
CA VAL A 321 0.12 9.79 17.19
C VAL A 321 0.32 8.93 15.94
N GLY A 322 -0.20 9.34 14.78
CA GLY A 322 -0.04 8.63 13.51
C GLY A 322 1.42 8.45 13.09
N VAL A 323 2.27 9.48 13.35
CA VAL A 323 3.73 9.39 13.12
C VAL A 323 4.39 8.38 14.07
N VAL A 324 3.95 8.33 15.34
CA VAL A 324 4.49 7.41 16.34
C VAL A 324 3.94 5.99 16.18
N ALA A 325 2.74 5.82 15.65
CA ALA A 325 2.10 4.52 15.49
C ALA A 325 2.91 3.56 14.60
N GLY A 326 3.60 4.05 13.56
CA GLY A 326 4.46 3.23 12.70
C GLY A 326 5.60 2.54 13.47
N PRO A 327 6.48 3.27 14.16
CA PRO A 327 7.50 2.69 15.05
C PRO A 327 6.90 1.81 16.16
N LEU A 328 5.74 2.18 16.71
CA LEU A 328 5.09 1.45 17.80
C LEU A 328 4.66 0.03 17.38
N MET A 329 4.30 -0.18 16.11
CA MET A 329 3.98 -1.50 15.54
C MET A 329 5.14 -2.52 15.65
N ARG A 330 6.38 -2.07 15.87
CA ARG A 330 7.53 -2.97 16.08
C ARG A 330 7.52 -3.59 17.48
N HIS A 331 6.92 -2.91 18.45
CA HIS A 331 6.92 -3.30 19.86
C HIS A 331 5.55 -3.82 20.32
N VAL A 332 4.48 -3.29 19.75
CA VAL A 332 3.11 -3.65 20.12
C VAL A 332 2.43 -4.36 18.93
N PRO A 333 1.94 -5.59 19.12
CA PRO A 333 1.27 -6.32 18.05
C PRO A 333 -0.01 -5.59 17.61
N VAL A 334 -0.26 -5.56 16.30
CA VAL A 334 -1.38 -4.86 15.68
C VAL A 334 -2.75 -5.29 16.24
N ARG A 335 -2.88 -6.56 16.64
CA ARG A 335 -4.06 -7.13 17.31
C ARG A 335 -4.40 -6.47 18.66
N VAL A 336 -3.46 -5.75 19.26
CA VAL A 336 -3.67 -4.96 20.48
C VAL A 336 -3.84 -3.49 20.12
N LEU A 337 -2.98 -2.99 19.23
CA LEU A 337 -2.89 -1.57 18.91
C LEU A 337 -4.19 -1.02 18.29
N ILE A 338 -4.75 -1.71 17.28
CA ILE A 338 -6.00 -1.29 16.62
C ILE A 338 -7.20 -1.36 17.56
N PRO A 339 -7.49 -2.47 18.26
CA PRO A 339 -8.60 -2.50 19.21
C PRO A 339 -8.46 -1.50 20.35
N CYS A 340 -7.26 -1.30 20.90
CA CYS A 340 -7.03 -0.28 21.92
C CYS A 340 -7.36 1.13 21.39
N GLY A 341 -6.92 1.47 20.18
CA GLY A 341 -7.26 2.74 19.54
C GLY A 341 -8.77 2.91 19.37
N LEU A 342 -9.49 1.86 18.93
CA LEU A 342 -10.95 1.86 18.78
C LEU A 342 -11.69 1.98 20.13
N LEU A 343 -11.19 1.34 21.19
CA LEU A 343 -11.74 1.50 22.54
C LEU A 343 -11.53 2.92 23.08
N VAL A 344 -10.38 3.53 22.82
CA VAL A 344 -10.11 4.94 23.13
C VAL A 344 -11.08 5.84 22.38
N MET A 345 -11.33 5.58 21.09
CA MET A 345 -12.34 6.31 20.30
C MET A 345 -13.74 6.15 20.91
N THR A 346 -14.13 4.93 21.28
CA THR A 346 -15.42 4.66 21.94
C THR A 346 -15.56 5.48 23.20
N GLY A 347 -14.57 5.47 24.09
CA GLY A 347 -14.56 6.27 25.32
C GLY A 347 -14.62 7.78 25.07
N ALA A 348 -13.88 8.27 24.05
CA ALA A 348 -13.91 9.66 23.63
C ALA A 348 -15.31 10.08 23.16
N LEU A 349 -15.93 9.30 22.26
CA LEU A 349 -17.27 9.57 21.73
C LEU A 349 -18.34 9.54 22.85
N LEU A 350 -18.28 8.57 23.76
CA LEU A 350 -19.17 8.55 24.92
C LEU A 350 -18.95 9.73 25.87
N SER A 351 -17.69 10.17 26.07
CA SER A 351 -17.42 11.35 26.89
C SER A 351 -17.97 12.65 26.27
N LEU A 352 -18.10 12.71 24.95
CA LEU A 352 -18.68 13.83 24.22
C LEU A 352 -20.22 13.92 24.37
N THR A 353 -20.91 12.89 24.85
CA THR A 353 -22.36 12.98 25.16
C THR A 353 -22.67 13.86 26.37
N ALA A 354 -21.64 14.27 27.12
CA ALA A 354 -21.78 15.23 28.22
C ALA A 354 -21.53 16.70 27.77
N LEU A 355 -21.66 17.00 26.48
CA LEU A 355 -21.58 18.37 25.95
C LEU A 355 -22.92 19.08 26.14
N ASP A 356 -22.85 20.38 26.41
CA ASP A 356 -24.00 21.27 26.43
C ASP A 356 -23.69 22.56 25.62
N ALA A 357 -24.65 23.46 25.54
CA ALA A 357 -24.48 24.71 24.80
C ALA A 357 -23.40 25.61 25.41
N GLY A 358 -23.17 25.53 26.73
CA GLY A 358 -22.19 26.32 27.47
C GLY A 358 -20.84 25.66 27.69
N THR A 359 -20.58 24.47 27.15
CA THR A 359 -19.35 23.71 27.43
C THR A 359 -18.10 24.50 27.05
N PRO A 360 -17.19 24.81 28.02
CA PRO A 360 -15.97 25.57 27.76
C PRO A 360 -14.97 24.74 26.94
N PHE A 361 -14.12 25.43 26.19
CA PHE A 361 -13.13 24.76 25.32
C PHE A 361 -12.22 23.76 26.06
N GLY A 362 -11.79 24.07 27.27
CA GLY A 362 -10.95 23.16 28.06
C GLY A 362 -11.60 21.79 28.30
N ALA A 363 -12.92 21.79 28.58
CA ALA A 363 -13.67 20.54 28.78
C ALA A 363 -13.88 19.77 27.46
N LEU A 364 -13.95 20.46 26.32
CA LEU A 364 -14.06 19.87 25.00
C LEU A 364 -12.71 19.36 24.49
N ALA A 365 -11.62 20.12 24.67
CA ALA A 365 -10.33 19.90 24.07
C ALA A 365 -9.73 18.53 24.41
N TRP A 366 -9.77 18.10 25.67
CA TRP A 366 -9.23 16.79 26.07
C TRP A 366 -10.03 15.62 25.48
N ARG A 367 -11.34 15.76 25.31
CA ARG A 367 -12.22 14.76 24.70
C ARG A 367 -11.91 14.62 23.21
N LEU A 368 -11.71 15.75 22.52
CA LEU A 368 -11.28 15.79 21.12
C LEU A 368 -9.86 15.24 20.95
N ALA A 369 -8.93 15.58 21.87
CA ALA A 369 -7.58 15.02 21.86
C ALA A 369 -7.59 13.50 22.06
N LEU A 370 -8.45 12.98 22.93
CA LEU A 370 -8.62 11.54 23.15
C LEU A 370 -9.15 10.85 21.89
N LEU A 371 -10.10 11.48 21.19
CA LEU A 371 -10.58 10.98 19.89
C LEU A 371 -9.45 10.95 18.85
N GLY A 372 -8.64 12.01 18.78
CA GLY A 372 -7.46 12.09 17.91
C GLY A 372 -6.41 11.04 18.23
N LEU A 373 -6.18 10.75 19.52
CA LEU A 373 -5.31 9.66 19.97
C LEU A 373 -5.79 8.30 19.44
N GLY A 374 -7.08 7.99 19.62
CA GLY A 374 -7.68 6.75 19.12
C GLY A 374 -7.54 6.62 17.60
N LEU A 375 -7.87 7.66 16.84
CA LEU A 375 -7.74 7.70 15.39
C LEU A 375 -6.30 7.45 14.91
N GLY A 376 -5.31 8.12 15.52
CA GLY A 376 -3.90 7.97 15.18
C GLY A 376 -3.39 6.53 15.39
N LEU A 377 -3.87 5.87 16.46
CA LEU A 377 -3.54 4.47 16.76
C LEU A 377 -4.22 3.47 15.81
N VAL A 378 -5.28 3.86 15.09
CA VAL A 378 -6.03 2.98 14.17
C VAL A 378 -5.59 3.15 12.72
N VAL A 379 -5.57 4.38 12.19
CA VAL A 379 -5.47 4.65 10.75
C VAL A 379 -4.18 4.11 10.13
N THR A 380 -3.03 4.37 10.74
CA THR A 380 -1.71 3.93 10.24
C THR A 380 -1.56 2.40 10.31
N PRO A 381 -1.78 1.73 11.47
CA PRO A 381 -1.64 0.28 11.56
C PRO A 381 -2.65 -0.49 10.70
N MET A 382 -3.88 0.01 10.58
CA MET A 382 -4.93 -0.60 9.77
C MET A 382 -4.50 -0.71 8.30
N THR A 383 -4.02 0.40 7.72
CA THR A 383 -3.58 0.43 6.31
C THR A 383 -2.37 -0.48 6.08
N ALA A 384 -1.38 -0.44 6.98
CA ALA A 384 -0.20 -1.29 6.90
C ALA A 384 -0.57 -2.79 6.99
N THR A 385 -1.50 -3.15 7.90
CA THR A 385 -1.94 -4.54 8.09
C THR A 385 -2.75 -5.05 6.90
N ALA A 386 -3.61 -4.22 6.30
CA ALA A 386 -4.36 -4.60 5.10
C ALA A 386 -3.43 -5.05 3.97
N VAL A 387 -2.35 -4.29 3.74
CA VAL A 387 -1.35 -4.60 2.71
C VAL A 387 -0.49 -5.82 3.07
N ALA A 388 -0.09 -5.94 4.35
CA ALA A 388 0.77 -7.04 4.81
C ALA A 388 0.04 -8.38 4.93
N SER A 389 -1.30 -8.39 4.94
CA SER A 389 -2.13 -9.60 5.14
C SER A 389 -2.40 -10.39 3.86
N VAL A 390 -1.87 -9.97 2.73
CA VAL A 390 -2.12 -10.56 1.41
C VAL A 390 -0.80 -10.84 0.67
N PRO A 391 -0.81 -11.75 -0.34
CA PRO A 391 0.38 -12.01 -1.15
C PRO A 391 0.92 -10.76 -1.84
N HIS A 392 2.25 -10.68 -2.03
CA HIS A 392 2.93 -9.50 -2.56
C HIS A 392 2.37 -8.97 -3.90
N HIS A 393 1.98 -9.88 -4.81
CA HIS A 393 1.43 -9.50 -6.12
C HIS A 393 0.04 -8.84 -6.01
N LEU A 394 -0.69 -9.02 -4.90
CA LEU A 394 -2.00 -8.42 -4.62
C LEU A 394 -1.90 -7.20 -3.68
N ALA A 395 -0.72 -6.87 -3.15
CA ALA A 395 -0.54 -5.81 -2.16
C ALA A 395 -1.05 -4.43 -2.64
N GLY A 396 -0.83 -4.10 -3.91
CA GLY A 396 -1.34 -2.86 -4.53
C GLY A 396 -2.87 -2.83 -4.59
N MET A 397 -3.50 -3.95 -4.95
CA MET A 397 -4.95 -4.10 -5.00
C MET A 397 -5.56 -4.05 -3.59
N ALA A 398 -4.92 -4.66 -2.60
CA ALA A 398 -5.34 -4.60 -1.20
C ALA A 398 -5.28 -3.17 -0.64
N ALA A 399 -4.23 -2.40 -0.95
CA ALA A 399 -4.14 -1.00 -0.57
C ALA A 399 -5.26 -0.16 -1.20
N ALA A 400 -5.51 -0.35 -2.49
CA ALA A 400 -6.56 0.34 -3.23
C ALA A 400 -7.96 -0.05 -2.71
N GLY A 401 -8.21 -1.34 -2.48
CA GLY A 401 -9.45 -1.85 -1.92
C GLY A 401 -9.73 -1.29 -0.51
N ASN A 402 -8.76 -1.38 0.40
CA ASN A 402 -8.89 -0.81 1.75
C ASN A 402 -9.20 0.69 1.69
N ASN A 403 -8.55 1.43 0.78
CA ASN A 403 -8.82 2.86 0.60
C ASN A 403 -10.22 3.12 0.00
N ALA A 404 -10.70 2.29 -0.94
CA ALA A 404 -12.05 2.39 -1.48
C ALA A 404 -13.12 2.23 -0.38
N PHE A 405 -12.99 1.22 0.49
CA PHE A 405 -13.91 1.03 1.61
C PHE A 405 -13.86 2.17 2.62
N ARG A 406 -12.70 2.78 2.84
CA ARG A 406 -12.59 4.03 3.62
C ARG A 406 -13.45 5.15 3.03
N GLN A 407 -13.40 5.33 1.70
CA GLN A 407 -14.18 6.37 1.03
C GLN A 407 -15.67 6.07 1.04
N VAL A 408 -16.06 4.80 0.88
CA VAL A 408 -17.48 4.39 1.07
C VAL A 408 -17.96 4.71 2.49
N GLY A 409 -17.15 4.40 3.51
CA GLY A 409 -17.44 4.80 4.89
C GLY A 409 -17.56 6.31 5.03
N GLY A 410 -16.61 7.05 4.45
CA GLY A 410 -16.63 8.52 4.47
C GLY A 410 -17.87 9.13 3.84
N ALA A 411 -18.35 8.57 2.72
CA ALA A 411 -19.61 9.01 2.09
C ALA A 411 -20.84 8.68 2.94
N LEU A 412 -20.85 7.52 3.60
CA LEU A 412 -21.95 7.15 4.48
C LEU A 412 -22.00 7.98 5.78
N GLY A 413 -20.89 8.60 6.19
CA GLY A 413 -20.80 9.34 7.46
C GLY A 413 -21.80 10.48 7.57
N PRO A 414 -21.71 11.55 6.75
CA PRO A 414 -22.66 12.66 6.74
C PRO A 414 -24.08 12.19 6.44
N ALA A 415 -24.25 11.22 5.53
CA ALA A 415 -25.57 10.67 5.19
C ALA A 415 -26.26 10.05 6.41
N VAL A 416 -25.60 9.09 7.08
CA VAL A 416 -26.19 8.36 8.22
C VAL A 416 -26.32 9.25 9.45
N LEU A 417 -25.24 9.95 9.85
CA LEU A 417 -25.27 10.77 11.05
C LEU A 417 -26.11 12.04 10.87
N GLY A 418 -26.16 12.59 9.64
CA GLY A 418 -27.04 13.72 9.32
C GLY A 418 -28.53 13.35 9.43
N VAL A 419 -28.91 12.18 8.94
CA VAL A 419 -30.29 11.65 9.09
C VAL A 419 -30.64 11.44 10.56
N LEU A 420 -29.78 10.74 11.32
CA LEU A 420 -29.99 10.50 12.74
C LEU A 420 -30.14 11.81 13.52
N LEU A 421 -29.28 12.79 13.22
CA LEU A 421 -29.32 14.11 13.83
C LEU A 421 -30.66 14.79 13.53
N THR A 422 -31.04 14.90 12.25
CA THR A 422 -32.23 15.63 11.83
C THR A 422 -33.49 14.96 12.38
N THR A 423 -33.64 13.63 12.19
CA THR A 423 -34.84 12.90 12.67
C THR A 423 -35.01 13.05 14.19
N ARG A 424 -33.91 12.82 14.96
CA ARG A 424 -34.04 12.93 16.43
C ARG A 424 -34.35 14.37 16.88
N THR A 425 -33.69 15.37 16.25
CA THR A 425 -33.94 16.78 16.55
C THR A 425 -35.42 17.17 16.24
N THR A 426 -35.95 16.75 15.09
CA THR A 426 -37.35 17.06 14.74
C THR A 426 -38.35 16.36 15.65
N ASP A 427 -38.07 15.10 16.04
CA ASP A 427 -38.93 14.33 16.94
C ASP A 427 -39.00 14.95 18.35
N THR A 428 -37.91 15.52 18.87
CA THR A 428 -37.81 16.07 20.24
C THR A 428 -38.13 17.55 20.31
N LEU A 429 -38.05 18.30 19.21
CA LEU A 429 -38.26 19.74 19.14
C LEU A 429 -39.62 20.20 19.72
N PRO A 430 -40.78 19.55 19.43
CA PRO A 430 -42.05 19.96 20.00
C PRO A 430 -42.08 19.91 21.53
N GLY A 431 -41.44 18.90 22.14
CA GLY A 431 -41.28 18.77 23.58
C GLY A 431 -40.49 19.92 24.19
N HIS A 432 -39.31 20.20 23.63
CA HIS A 432 -38.44 21.29 24.08
C HIS A 432 -39.10 22.68 23.91
N LEU A 433 -39.89 22.89 22.82
CA LEU A 433 -40.64 24.14 22.64
C LEU A 433 -41.69 24.31 23.72
N ALA A 434 -42.41 23.24 24.09
CA ALA A 434 -43.39 23.26 25.15
C ALA A 434 -42.75 23.53 26.53
N ASP A 435 -41.63 22.85 26.83
CA ASP A 435 -40.88 23.03 28.08
C ASP A 435 -40.29 24.44 28.20
N ALA A 436 -39.91 25.07 27.09
CA ALA A 436 -39.43 26.45 27.01
C ALA A 436 -40.56 27.49 27.13
N GLY A 437 -41.83 27.06 27.20
CA GLY A 437 -42.97 27.92 27.28
C GLY A 437 -43.23 28.76 26.03
N VAL A 438 -42.96 28.23 24.86
CA VAL A 438 -43.28 28.83 23.56
C VAL A 438 -44.75 28.63 23.27
N ASP A 439 -45.41 29.67 22.80
CA ASP A 439 -46.84 29.60 22.47
C ASP A 439 -47.16 28.48 21.46
N GLY A 440 -48.25 27.74 21.67
CA GLY A 440 -48.58 26.58 20.85
C GLY A 440 -48.76 26.87 19.37
N ALA A 441 -49.26 28.05 18.99
CA ALA A 441 -49.37 28.47 17.61
C ALA A 441 -47.98 28.75 16.98
N THR A 442 -47.06 29.36 17.76
CA THR A 442 -45.67 29.61 17.38
C THR A 442 -44.89 28.30 17.27
N ALA A 443 -45.09 27.38 18.23
CA ALA A 443 -44.45 26.05 18.19
C ALA A 443 -44.86 25.25 16.94
N GLN A 444 -46.16 25.25 16.57
CA GLN A 444 -46.63 24.62 15.33
C GLN A 444 -46.03 25.26 14.07
N ARG A 445 -45.90 26.61 14.05
CA ARG A 445 -45.27 27.31 12.93
C ARG A 445 -43.77 26.95 12.81
N ILE A 446 -43.04 26.82 13.93
CA ILE A 446 -41.64 26.43 13.97
C ILE A 446 -41.49 24.99 13.46
N THR A 447 -42.30 24.05 13.98
CA THR A 447 -42.22 22.64 13.55
C THR A 447 -42.51 22.49 12.07
N ALA A 448 -43.60 23.11 11.57
CA ALA A 448 -43.91 23.09 10.15
C ALA A 448 -42.83 23.73 9.27
N ALA A 449 -42.17 24.79 9.74
CA ALA A 449 -41.08 25.44 9.04
C ALA A 449 -39.82 24.57 9.02
N VAL A 450 -39.55 23.86 10.11
CA VAL A 450 -38.40 22.89 10.19
C VAL A 450 -38.65 21.71 9.25
N ASP A 451 -39.84 21.17 9.22
CA ASP A 451 -40.23 20.08 8.30
C ASP A 451 -40.10 20.50 6.84
N ALA A 452 -40.48 21.74 6.50
CA ALA A 452 -40.40 22.24 5.12
C ALA A 452 -39.02 22.70 4.68
N GLY A 453 -38.20 23.27 5.57
CA GLY A 453 -36.95 23.95 5.23
C GLY A 453 -35.71 23.57 6.04
N GLY A 454 -35.86 22.61 6.96
CA GLY A 454 -34.79 22.11 7.84
C GLY A 454 -34.47 23.05 9.02
N LEU A 455 -33.60 22.57 9.90
CA LEU A 455 -33.30 23.22 11.21
C LEU A 455 -32.85 24.69 11.10
N GLY A 456 -32.20 25.07 10.02
CA GLY A 456 -31.67 26.43 9.82
C GLY A 456 -32.71 27.51 9.56
N VAL A 457 -33.98 27.13 9.31
CA VAL A 457 -35.08 28.09 9.06
C VAL A 457 -35.45 28.84 10.30
N VAL A 458 -35.44 28.22 11.49
CA VAL A 458 -35.84 28.80 12.76
C VAL A 458 -35.05 30.07 13.09
N ALA A 459 -33.74 30.07 12.80
CA ALA A 459 -32.87 31.23 13.02
C ALA A 459 -33.24 32.48 12.18
N ARG A 460 -34.14 32.34 11.18
CA ARG A 460 -34.57 33.41 10.25
C ARG A 460 -36.04 33.79 10.45
N MET A 461 -36.75 33.04 11.27
CA MET A 461 -38.13 33.37 11.56
C MET A 461 -38.22 34.58 12.48
N ASP A 462 -39.09 35.52 12.16
CA ASP A 462 -39.44 36.58 13.08
C ASP A 462 -40.40 36.02 14.11
N LEU A 463 -39.87 35.71 15.29
CA LEU A 463 -40.64 35.16 16.43
C LEU A 463 -40.79 36.17 17.56
N GLY A 464 -40.39 37.43 17.35
CA GLY A 464 -40.52 38.51 18.31
C GLY A 464 -39.87 38.15 19.65
N ALA A 465 -40.61 38.29 20.74
CA ALA A 465 -40.14 38.03 22.10
C ALA A 465 -39.81 36.53 22.38
N GLU A 466 -40.30 35.61 21.55
CA GLU A 466 -40.10 34.17 21.73
C GLU A 466 -38.82 33.65 21.05
N THR A 467 -38.10 34.47 20.26
CA THR A 467 -36.93 34.08 19.51
C THR A 467 -35.86 33.42 20.40
N GLY A 468 -35.58 33.98 21.57
CA GLY A 468 -34.58 33.41 22.49
C GLY A 468 -34.97 32.04 23.03
N ARG A 469 -36.23 31.85 23.39
CA ARG A 469 -36.77 30.58 23.91
C ARG A 469 -36.81 29.51 22.81
N ALA A 470 -37.28 29.89 21.61
CA ALA A 470 -37.31 28.98 20.46
C ALA A 470 -35.91 28.51 20.02
N LEU A 471 -34.93 29.41 20.01
CA LEU A 471 -33.53 29.06 19.68
C LEU A 471 -32.86 28.22 20.77
N GLY A 472 -33.22 28.42 22.06
CA GLY A 472 -32.82 27.56 23.17
C GLY A 472 -33.38 26.16 23.01
N ALA A 473 -34.71 26.03 22.82
CA ALA A 473 -35.38 24.76 22.57
C ALA A 473 -34.80 24.01 21.35
N LEU A 474 -34.49 24.73 20.27
CA LEU A 474 -33.83 24.12 19.09
C LEU A 474 -32.43 23.62 19.44
N SER A 475 -31.65 24.35 20.25
CA SER A 475 -30.33 23.93 20.71
C SER A 475 -30.41 22.66 21.55
N ASP A 476 -31.40 22.56 22.46
CA ASP A 476 -31.59 21.40 23.32
C ASP A 476 -32.02 20.15 22.48
N ALA A 477 -32.97 20.34 21.56
CA ALA A 477 -33.39 19.29 20.63
C ALA A 477 -32.23 18.83 19.74
N PHE A 478 -31.37 19.75 19.28
CA PHE A 478 -30.18 19.44 18.52
C PHE A 478 -29.16 18.60 19.34
N LEU A 479 -29.00 18.91 20.64
CA LEU A 479 -28.14 18.14 21.54
C LEU A 479 -28.64 16.70 21.70
N ASP A 480 -29.94 16.46 21.76
CA ASP A 480 -30.51 15.10 21.78
C ASP A 480 -30.14 14.33 20.50
N GLY A 481 -30.21 14.97 19.34
CA GLY A 481 -29.77 14.41 18.08
C GLY A 481 -28.26 14.14 18.05
N LEU A 482 -27.47 15.07 18.55
CA LEU A 482 -26.01 14.92 18.68
C LEU A 482 -25.64 13.74 19.58
N TYR A 483 -26.29 13.58 20.73
CA TYR A 483 -26.06 12.47 21.66
C TYR A 483 -26.34 11.13 21.00
N LEU A 484 -27.46 11.01 20.26
CA LEU A 484 -27.75 9.80 19.51
C LEU A 484 -26.64 9.48 18.49
N CYS A 485 -26.19 10.48 17.72
CA CYS A 485 -25.10 10.31 16.75
C CYS A 485 -23.81 9.82 17.40
N LEU A 486 -23.44 10.41 18.56
CA LEU A 486 -22.23 10.04 19.31
C LEU A 486 -22.32 8.61 19.88
N VAL A 487 -23.48 8.21 20.40
CA VAL A 487 -23.74 6.85 20.91
C VAL A 487 -23.67 5.84 19.77
N VAL A 488 -24.29 6.12 18.63
CA VAL A 488 -24.24 5.22 17.46
C VAL A 488 -22.81 5.09 16.92
N ALA A 489 -22.07 6.20 16.80
CA ALA A 489 -20.67 6.18 16.39
C ALA A 489 -19.79 5.40 17.39
N ALA A 490 -20.05 5.55 18.71
CA ALA A 490 -19.35 4.80 19.75
C ALA A 490 -19.65 3.28 19.66
N ALA A 491 -20.90 2.91 19.44
CA ALA A 491 -21.32 1.52 19.26
C ALA A 491 -20.66 0.88 18.03
N LEU A 492 -20.58 1.61 16.91
CA LEU A 492 -19.87 1.17 15.71
C LEU A 492 -18.36 1.02 15.95
N ALA A 493 -17.73 1.97 16.67
CA ALA A 493 -16.32 1.87 17.03
C ALA A 493 -16.05 0.67 17.96
N LEU A 494 -16.95 0.41 18.92
CA LEU A 494 -16.87 -0.77 19.78
C LEU A 494 -17.04 -2.08 19.00
N LEU A 495 -18.00 -2.13 18.08
CA LEU A 495 -18.16 -3.28 17.18
C LEU A 495 -16.89 -3.52 16.35
N ALA A 496 -16.30 -2.46 15.80
CA ALA A 496 -15.03 -2.54 15.07
C ALA A 496 -13.88 -3.03 15.97
N ALA A 497 -13.84 -2.64 17.25
CA ALA A 497 -12.86 -3.12 18.22
C ALA A 497 -13.02 -4.63 18.47
N VAL A 498 -14.25 -5.11 18.65
CA VAL A 498 -14.56 -6.54 18.83
C VAL A 498 -14.15 -7.33 17.58
N VAL A 499 -14.52 -6.85 16.38
CA VAL A 499 -14.09 -7.47 15.11
C VAL A 499 -12.56 -7.52 15.00
N GLY A 500 -11.87 -6.45 15.38
CA GLY A 500 -10.40 -6.40 15.42
C GLY A 500 -9.82 -7.43 16.39
N MET A 501 -10.35 -7.57 17.60
CA MET A 501 -9.90 -8.56 18.59
C MET A 501 -10.10 -10.01 18.10
N LEU A 502 -11.19 -10.28 17.40
CA LEU A 502 -11.54 -11.63 16.94
C LEU A 502 -10.77 -12.05 15.68
N LEU A 503 -10.63 -11.15 14.70
CA LEU A 503 -10.13 -11.48 13.37
C LEU A 503 -8.66 -11.08 13.13
N LEU A 504 -8.09 -10.11 13.87
CA LEU A 504 -6.66 -9.74 13.78
C LEU A 504 -5.79 -10.72 14.60
N ARG A 505 -6.10 -11.99 14.54
CA ARG A 505 -5.20 -13.01 15.12
C ARG A 505 -3.92 -13.00 14.30
N THR A 506 -2.75 -12.90 14.97
CA THR A 506 -1.49 -13.22 14.31
C THR A 506 -1.65 -14.60 13.70
N PRO A 507 -1.27 -14.82 12.41
CA PRO A 507 -1.04 -16.18 11.97
C PRO A 507 -0.11 -16.76 13.04
N ARG A 508 -0.55 -17.83 13.73
CA ARG A 508 0.41 -18.70 14.39
C ARG A 508 1.37 -19.01 13.25
N ALA A 509 2.62 -18.50 13.33
CA ALA A 509 3.69 -19.09 12.58
C ALA A 509 3.46 -20.58 12.75
N SER A 510 3.14 -21.28 11.67
CA SER A 510 2.99 -22.71 11.70
C SER A 510 4.25 -23.16 12.39
N ALA A 511 4.15 -23.52 13.66
CA ALA A 511 5.22 -24.15 14.36
C ALA A 511 5.48 -25.37 13.48
N HIS A 512 6.47 -25.25 12.62
CA HIS A 512 7.09 -26.41 12.01
C HIS A 512 7.35 -27.29 13.20
N ALA A 513 6.63 -28.38 13.24
CA ALA A 513 6.76 -29.40 14.23
C ALA A 513 8.27 -29.60 14.42
N ALA A 514 8.77 -29.21 15.60
CA ALA A 514 10.14 -29.50 15.95
C ALA A 514 10.35 -30.98 15.66
N PRO A 515 11.38 -31.36 14.92
CA PRO A 515 11.60 -32.77 14.65
C PRO A 515 11.68 -33.46 16.00
N ARG A 516 10.75 -34.38 16.23
CA ARG A 516 10.75 -35.29 17.39
C ARG A 516 12.16 -35.84 17.47
N LYS A 517 12.87 -35.52 18.55
CA LYS A 517 14.17 -36.09 18.88
C LYS A 517 14.02 -37.61 18.78
N ALA A 518 14.56 -38.19 17.72
CA ALA A 518 14.72 -39.62 17.58
C ALA A 518 15.66 -40.06 18.70
N LYS A 519 15.24 -41.08 19.48
CA LYS A 519 16.09 -41.73 20.45
C LYS A 519 17.35 -42.24 19.76
N PRO A 520 18.51 -42.17 20.39
CA PRO A 520 19.74 -42.71 19.80
C PRO A 520 19.66 -44.25 19.75
N GLN A 521 19.69 -44.78 18.55
CA GLN A 521 20.00 -46.20 18.34
C GLN A 521 21.51 -46.39 18.53
N ARG A 522 21.85 -47.30 19.40
CA ARG A 522 23.21 -47.77 19.67
C ARG A 522 23.76 -48.54 18.47
N GLY A 523 24.97 -48.22 18.15
CA GLY A 523 26.09 -49.10 17.78
C GLY A 523 26.00 -49.83 16.47
N HIS A 524 26.81 -49.43 15.51
CA HIS A 524 27.67 -50.33 14.75
C HIS A 524 28.94 -49.59 14.38
N GLU A 525 30.08 -50.03 14.90
CA GLU A 525 31.43 -49.65 14.49
C GLU A 525 31.69 -50.14 13.07
N PRO A 526 32.42 -49.40 12.22
CA PRO A 526 33.09 -49.94 11.04
C PRO A 526 34.56 -50.16 11.32
N GLU A 527 35.02 -51.32 11.01
CA GLU A 527 36.42 -51.76 10.95
C GLU A 527 37.29 -50.94 9.96
N PRO A 528 38.60 -50.83 10.19
CA PRO A 528 39.51 -50.06 9.35
C PRO A 528 40.06 -50.86 8.19
N VAL A 529 40.08 -50.29 6.99
CA VAL A 529 40.80 -50.78 5.83
C VAL A 529 42.01 -49.87 5.50
N LEU A 530 43.11 -50.53 5.39
CA LEU A 530 44.49 -50.08 5.23
C LEU A 530 44.80 -49.25 3.98
N ALA A 531 45.89 -48.49 4.15
CA ALA A 531 46.64 -47.62 3.28
C ALA A 531 47.09 -48.24 1.91
N GLY A 532 47.22 -47.36 0.96
CA GLY A 532 48.01 -47.55 -0.24
C GLY A 532 48.25 -46.24 -1.00
N ALA A 533 49.39 -45.64 -0.85
CA ALA A 533 49.98 -44.65 -1.77
C ALA A 533 50.81 -45.42 -2.83
N PRO A 534 51.37 -44.81 -3.91
CA PRO A 534 51.72 -43.44 -4.18
C PRO A 534 51.61 -42.96 -5.67
N GLY A 535 51.82 -41.69 -5.88
CA GLY A 535 52.62 -41.16 -7.01
C GLY A 535 51.90 -40.60 -8.22
N GLY A 536 52.19 -39.36 -8.56
CA GLY A 536 51.93 -38.79 -9.84
C GLY A 536 52.02 -37.26 -9.89
N HIS A 537 53.17 -36.72 -10.28
CA HIS A 537 53.38 -35.32 -10.58
C HIS A 537 52.48 -34.84 -11.72
N GLY A 538 51.90 -33.62 -11.57
CA GLY A 538 51.17 -32.96 -12.63
C GLY A 538 51.07 -31.45 -12.42
N ALA A 539 51.84 -30.74 -13.22
CA ALA A 539 52.03 -29.34 -13.48
C ALA A 539 50.87 -28.37 -13.10
N ALA A 540 51.27 -27.21 -12.59
CA ALA A 540 50.44 -26.02 -12.39
C ALA A 540 49.93 -25.46 -13.73
N PRO A 541 48.67 -25.00 -13.83
CA PRO A 541 48.22 -24.25 -15.00
C PRO A 541 48.64 -22.78 -14.93
N ALA A 542 49.02 -22.26 -16.10
CA ALA A 542 49.47 -20.89 -16.35
C ALA A 542 48.36 -19.85 -16.09
N PRO A 543 48.70 -18.60 -15.80
CA PRO A 543 47.75 -17.54 -15.55
C PRO A 543 47.08 -17.05 -16.84
N LEU A 544 45.76 -16.85 -16.80
CA LEU A 544 44.94 -16.28 -17.87
C LEU A 544 45.28 -14.79 -18.10
N PRO A 545 45.20 -14.31 -19.34
CA PRO A 545 45.55 -12.94 -19.70
C PRO A 545 44.54 -11.93 -19.22
N ARG A 546 45.01 -10.79 -18.76
CA ARG A 546 44.23 -9.60 -18.39
C ARG A 546 43.66 -8.96 -19.66
N PRO A 547 42.42 -8.46 -19.66
CA PRO A 547 41.90 -7.61 -20.72
C PRO A 547 42.44 -6.18 -20.53
N ASP A 548 43.29 -5.75 -21.47
CA ASP A 548 43.67 -4.35 -21.64
C ASP A 548 42.53 -3.58 -22.29
N GLY A 549 41.85 -2.73 -21.50
CA GLY A 549 40.96 -1.68 -21.98
C GLY A 549 41.48 -0.31 -21.54
N PRO A 550 41.32 0.76 -22.33
CA PRO A 550 41.94 2.04 -22.04
C PRO A 550 41.31 2.70 -20.78
N ARG A 551 42.20 3.06 -19.86
CA ARG A 551 41.86 3.87 -18.67
C ARG A 551 41.42 5.28 -19.11
N PRO A 552 40.34 5.85 -18.56
CA PRO A 552 40.07 7.27 -18.71
C PRO A 552 41.12 8.08 -17.93
N ALA A 553 41.56 9.16 -18.55
CA ALA A 553 42.58 10.08 -18.04
C ALA A 553 42.17 10.63 -16.67
N VAL A 554 43.07 10.48 -15.72
CA VAL A 554 43.00 11.06 -14.38
C VAL A 554 43.24 12.56 -14.51
N GLY A 555 42.21 13.36 -14.20
CA GLY A 555 42.39 14.81 -13.99
C GLY A 555 43.37 15.03 -12.82
N GLU A 556 44.29 15.96 -13.00
CA GLU A 556 45.32 16.34 -12.04
C GLU A 556 44.70 16.62 -10.66
N ALA A 557 45.16 15.87 -9.66
CA ALA A 557 44.85 16.15 -8.26
C ALA A 557 45.59 17.44 -7.82
N PRO A 558 44.96 18.30 -7.00
CA PRO A 558 45.63 19.50 -6.49
C PRO A 558 46.85 19.12 -5.63
N ALA A 559 47.93 19.89 -5.79
CA ALA A 559 49.24 19.69 -5.16
C ALA A 559 49.17 19.49 -3.66
N TRP A 560 49.79 18.43 -3.18
CA TRP A 560 49.89 18.06 -1.77
C TRP A 560 50.69 19.09 -0.98
N SER A 561 50.08 19.60 0.10
CA SER A 561 50.81 20.35 1.13
C SER A 561 51.40 19.37 2.15
N PRO A 562 52.71 19.42 2.44
CA PRO A 562 53.35 18.42 3.33
C PRO A 562 53.08 18.57 4.83
N HIS A 563 52.12 19.40 5.25
CA HIS A 563 51.93 19.78 6.68
C HIS A 563 50.47 19.68 7.17
N GLY A 564 49.67 18.72 6.68
CA GLY A 564 48.31 18.46 7.16
C GLY A 564 48.22 17.43 8.29
N PRO A 565 47.05 17.32 8.95
CA PRO A 565 46.83 16.31 10.00
C PRO A 565 46.96 14.89 9.43
N VAL A 566 47.65 14.03 10.16
CA VAL A 566 47.99 12.66 9.77
C VAL A 566 47.00 11.68 10.42
N LEU A 567 46.46 10.78 9.64
CA LEU A 567 45.70 9.61 10.04
C LEU A 567 46.48 8.35 9.73
N SER A 568 46.77 7.55 10.73
CA SER A 568 47.47 6.28 10.60
C SER A 568 46.73 5.16 11.33
N GLY A 569 47.07 3.91 11.06
CA GLY A 569 46.41 2.76 11.70
C GLY A 569 46.69 1.45 11.00
N ARG A 570 45.96 0.41 11.40
CA ARG A 570 46.03 -0.92 10.80
C ARG A 570 44.65 -1.37 10.34
N VAL A 571 44.63 -2.05 9.22
CA VAL A 571 43.46 -2.81 8.75
C VAL A 571 43.70 -4.29 9.04
N CYS A 572 42.84 -4.89 9.82
CA CYS A 572 42.90 -6.30 10.22
C CYS A 572 41.66 -7.06 9.78
N ASP A 573 41.76 -8.38 9.63
CA ASP A 573 40.61 -9.28 9.54
C ASP A 573 39.99 -9.51 10.93
N SER A 574 38.88 -10.28 10.97
CA SER A 574 38.20 -10.64 12.24
C SER A 574 39.05 -11.50 13.19
N ALA A 575 40.15 -12.11 12.71
CA ALA A 575 41.06 -12.89 13.49
C ALA A 575 42.24 -12.03 14.01
N GLY A 576 42.34 -10.73 13.63
CA GLY A 576 43.36 -9.80 14.05
C GLY A 576 44.61 -9.79 13.17
N ASN A 577 44.62 -10.54 12.03
CA ASN A 577 45.74 -10.55 11.09
C ASN A 577 45.70 -9.27 10.24
N GLY A 578 46.89 -8.64 10.07
CA GLY A 578 46.97 -7.42 9.24
C GLY A 578 46.76 -7.69 7.76
N MET A 579 45.89 -6.93 7.14
CA MET A 579 45.47 -7.09 5.74
C MET A 579 46.35 -6.26 4.79
N THR A 580 47.26 -6.89 4.08
CA THR A 580 48.07 -6.25 3.02
C THR A 580 47.20 -6.09 1.76
N GLY A 581 47.24 -4.92 1.10
CA GLY A 581 46.51 -4.67 -0.13
C GLY A 581 45.09 -4.06 0.09
N ALA A 582 44.65 -3.88 1.33
CA ALA A 582 43.42 -3.16 1.59
C ALA A 582 43.51 -1.72 1.11
N THR A 583 42.53 -1.24 0.39
CA THR A 583 42.43 0.13 -0.11
C THR A 583 41.67 1.01 0.89
N LEU A 584 42.29 2.11 1.30
CA LEU A 584 41.67 3.09 2.18
C LEU A 584 41.47 4.40 1.40
N THR A 585 40.27 4.95 1.51
CA THR A 585 39.89 6.21 0.85
C THR A 585 39.36 7.17 1.92
N LEU A 586 39.95 8.36 1.97
CA LEU A 586 39.49 9.45 2.86
C LEU A 586 38.61 10.39 2.07
N VAL A 587 37.42 10.65 2.56
CA VAL A 587 36.39 11.46 1.87
C VAL A 587 35.95 12.60 2.79
N SER A 588 35.78 13.81 2.22
CA SER A 588 35.23 14.96 2.97
C SER A 588 33.72 14.76 3.25
N PRO A 589 33.11 15.52 4.18
CA PRO A 589 31.68 15.51 4.43
C PRO A 589 30.85 15.90 3.18
N ALA A 590 31.43 16.62 2.24
CA ALA A 590 30.81 16.99 0.98
C ALA A 590 30.88 15.90 -0.10
N GLY A 591 31.48 14.72 0.21
CA GLY A 591 31.60 13.61 -0.73
C GLY A 591 32.84 13.65 -1.64
N THR A 592 33.75 14.61 -1.46
CA THR A 592 34.97 14.73 -2.26
C THR A 592 36.06 13.80 -1.73
N GLN A 593 36.68 13.01 -2.62
CA GLN A 593 37.84 12.18 -2.25
C GLN A 593 39.02 13.07 -1.95
N ILE A 594 39.58 12.94 -0.72
CA ILE A 594 40.73 13.71 -0.23
C ILE A 594 42.05 12.95 -0.45
N GLY A 595 42.03 11.66 -0.15
CA GLY A 595 43.22 10.82 -0.32
C GLY A 595 42.84 9.35 -0.50
N ARG A 596 43.76 8.57 -1.08
CA ARG A 596 43.67 7.12 -1.21
C ARG A 596 45.02 6.49 -0.99
N VAL A 597 45.05 5.41 -0.19
CA VAL A 597 46.26 4.64 0.07
C VAL A 597 45.94 3.15 0.07
N VAL A 598 46.91 2.34 -0.25
CA VAL A 598 46.83 0.88 -0.12
C VAL A 598 47.67 0.48 1.12
N ALA A 599 47.04 -0.33 1.99
CA ALA A 599 47.72 -0.82 3.20
C ALA A 599 48.97 -1.69 2.84
N HIS A 600 50.05 -1.38 3.50
CA HIS A 600 51.34 -2.07 3.33
C HIS A 600 51.45 -3.35 4.20
N SER A 601 52.64 -3.90 4.36
CA SER A 601 52.90 -5.10 5.15
C SER A 601 52.28 -4.99 6.56
N ALA A 602 51.62 -6.06 7.00
CA ALA A 602 50.89 -6.15 8.25
C ALA A 602 49.70 -5.19 8.36
N GLY A 603 49.11 -4.74 7.21
CA GLY A 603 47.87 -3.93 7.19
C GLY A 603 48.04 -2.47 7.59
N ARG A 604 49.25 -1.93 7.68
CA ARG A 604 49.48 -0.54 8.08
C ARG A 604 49.16 0.45 6.97
N TYR A 605 48.57 1.58 7.32
CA TYR A 605 48.27 2.67 6.40
C TYR A 605 48.55 4.03 7.03
N GLU A 606 48.80 5.02 6.19
CA GLU A 606 48.93 6.42 6.56
C GLU A 606 48.32 7.32 5.52
N LEU A 607 47.50 8.27 5.92
CA LEU A 607 46.82 9.25 5.10
C LEU A 607 46.96 10.65 5.71
N THR A 608 47.14 11.66 4.88
CA THR A 608 47.19 13.06 5.27
C THR A 608 45.94 13.77 4.76
N ALA A 609 45.32 14.62 5.60
CA ALA A 609 44.21 15.46 5.19
C ALA A 609 44.65 16.93 5.04
N PRO A 610 43.99 17.75 4.20
CA PRO A 610 44.38 19.14 3.93
C PRO A 610 44.16 20.08 5.14
N ALA A 611 43.23 19.76 6.06
CA ALA A 611 42.91 20.58 7.23
C ALA A 611 42.36 19.73 8.38
N VAL A 612 42.33 20.28 9.58
CA VAL A 612 41.64 19.70 10.72
C VAL A 612 40.13 19.67 10.46
N GLY A 613 39.45 18.58 10.81
CA GLY A 613 38.01 18.45 10.55
C GLY A 613 37.52 17.02 10.63
N THR A 614 36.25 16.85 10.27
CA THR A 614 35.59 15.53 10.23
C THR A 614 35.67 14.97 8.82
N TYR A 615 36.06 13.70 8.68
CA TYR A 615 36.21 12.98 7.44
C TYR A 615 35.57 11.60 7.54
N VAL A 616 35.26 10.99 6.38
CA VAL A 616 34.83 9.60 6.31
C VAL A 616 35.97 8.76 5.73
N LEU A 617 36.42 7.79 6.50
CA LEU A 617 37.43 6.80 6.08
C LEU A 617 36.70 5.55 5.62
N ILE A 618 36.95 5.15 4.37
CA ILE A 618 36.36 3.95 3.75
C ILE A 618 37.50 2.97 3.53
N ALA A 619 37.39 1.77 4.09
CA ALA A 619 38.34 0.68 3.86
C ALA A 619 37.66 -0.45 3.08
N ALA A 620 38.34 -0.96 2.03
CA ALA A 620 37.88 -2.06 1.20
C ALA A 620 39.04 -3.00 0.91
N ALA A 621 38.79 -4.31 0.92
CA ALA A 621 39.75 -5.33 0.59
C ALA A 621 39.05 -6.51 -0.12
N ASP A 622 39.72 -7.20 -1.02
CA ASP A 622 39.17 -8.35 -1.74
C ASP A 622 38.69 -9.43 -0.76
N GLY A 623 37.48 -9.94 -0.95
CA GLY A 623 36.90 -10.96 -0.11
C GLY A 623 36.39 -10.46 1.26
N HIS A 624 36.35 -9.15 1.51
CA HIS A 624 35.92 -8.56 2.76
C HIS A 624 34.88 -7.44 2.53
N ARG A 625 33.96 -7.27 3.45
CA ARG A 625 32.97 -6.18 3.37
C ARG A 625 33.62 -4.82 3.56
N PRO A 626 33.41 -3.87 2.65
CA PRO A 626 33.85 -2.50 2.83
C PRO A 626 33.25 -1.90 4.11
N ARG A 627 34.09 -1.17 4.86
CA ARG A 627 33.68 -0.48 6.08
C ARG A 627 33.94 1.00 5.97
N ALA A 628 32.94 1.81 6.26
CA ALA A 628 33.07 3.25 6.35
C ALA A 628 32.95 3.68 7.85
N THR A 629 33.83 4.57 8.27
CA THR A 629 33.83 5.14 9.64
C THR A 629 34.11 6.63 9.58
N THR A 630 33.50 7.39 10.49
CA THR A 630 33.76 8.82 10.62
C THR A 630 34.98 9.01 11.51
N VAL A 631 35.97 9.79 11.06
CA VAL A 631 37.17 10.14 11.82
C VAL A 631 37.26 11.65 11.96
N VAL A 632 37.63 12.11 13.16
CA VAL A 632 37.84 13.52 13.45
C VAL A 632 39.35 13.74 13.56
N LEU A 633 39.91 14.51 12.63
CA LEU A 633 41.32 14.84 12.57
C LEU A 633 41.57 16.19 13.23
N GLY A 634 42.39 16.19 14.25
CA GLY A 634 42.86 17.37 14.95
C GLY A 634 44.31 17.74 14.53
N GLU A 635 44.97 18.64 15.28
CA GLU A 635 46.38 19.03 15.04
C GLU A 635 47.38 17.92 15.39
N ARG A 636 46.94 16.91 16.18
CA ARG A 636 47.78 15.75 16.53
C ARG A 636 47.48 14.58 15.63
N PRO A 637 48.47 13.74 15.26
CA PRO A 637 48.21 12.52 14.53
C PRO A 637 47.19 11.64 15.22
N VAL A 638 46.23 11.11 14.44
CA VAL A 638 45.17 10.21 14.92
C VAL A 638 45.51 8.79 14.47
N VAL A 639 45.45 7.85 15.43
CA VAL A 639 45.60 6.42 15.12
C VAL A 639 44.21 5.80 15.13
N HIS A 640 43.81 5.14 14.03
CA HIS A 640 42.50 4.50 13.89
C HIS A 640 42.64 3.12 13.24
N ASP A 641 42.43 2.07 14.01
CA ASP A 641 42.50 0.69 13.52
C ASP A 641 41.10 0.25 13.01
N LEU A 642 41.12 -0.48 11.89
CA LEU A 642 39.93 -0.98 11.23
C LEU A 642 39.91 -2.50 11.17
N VAL A 643 38.81 -3.11 11.55
CA VAL A 643 38.56 -4.55 11.37
C VAL A 643 37.55 -4.72 10.23
N LEU A 644 37.96 -5.42 9.17
CA LEU A 644 37.07 -5.80 8.07
C LEU A 644 36.54 -7.22 8.32
N ALA A 645 35.22 -7.37 8.28
CA ALA A 645 34.62 -8.69 8.36
C ALA A 645 34.81 -9.44 7.04
N GLY A 646 35.33 -10.67 7.10
CA GLY A 646 35.42 -11.54 5.92
C GLY A 646 34.03 -11.76 5.30
N GLY A 647 33.92 -11.66 4.00
CA GLY A 647 32.79 -12.12 3.22
C GLY A 647 32.85 -13.63 3.06
N SER A 648 31.75 -14.31 3.36
CA SER A 648 31.61 -15.75 3.07
C SER A 648 31.31 -15.95 1.60
N SER A 649 31.86 -16.99 0.98
CA SER A 649 31.58 -17.36 -0.41
C SER A 649 30.68 -18.59 -0.48
N ILE A 650 29.78 -18.61 -1.47
CA ILE A 650 28.98 -19.78 -1.85
C ILE A 650 29.24 -20.03 -3.32
N GLY A 651 29.51 -21.28 -3.67
CA GLY A 651 29.75 -21.66 -5.05
C GLY A 651 29.44 -23.11 -5.34
N GLY A 652 29.25 -23.45 -6.60
CA GLY A 652 28.92 -24.80 -6.98
C GLY A 652 28.59 -24.98 -8.45
N ALA A 653 27.96 -26.09 -8.76
CA ALA A 653 27.52 -26.42 -10.11
C ALA A 653 26.06 -26.90 -10.09
N VAL A 654 25.27 -26.41 -11.04
CA VAL A 654 23.90 -26.87 -11.31
C VAL A 654 23.97 -27.96 -12.38
N VAL A 655 23.39 -29.10 -12.07
CA VAL A 655 23.40 -30.27 -12.95
C VAL A 655 22.01 -30.87 -13.08
N THR A 656 21.74 -31.61 -14.14
CA THR A 656 20.51 -32.40 -14.25
C THR A 656 20.53 -33.56 -13.25
N ALA A 657 19.39 -33.88 -12.67
CA ALA A 657 19.28 -34.99 -11.71
C ALA A 657 19.45 -36.36 -12.38
N ASP A 658 19.10 -36.48 -13.69
CA ASP A 658 19.02 -37.75 -14.41
C ASP A 658 20.38 -38.23 -14.89
N ASP A 659 21.18 -37.40 -15.54
CA ASP A 659 22.45 -37.75 -16.16
C ASP A 659 23.65 -36.91 -15.68
N GLY A 660 23.43 -35.96 -14.79
CA GLY A 660 24.47 -35.10 -14.21
C GLY A 660 25.10 -34.11 -15.21
N THR A 661 24.46 -33.87 -16.36
CA THR A 661 24.88 -32.84 -17.31
C THR A 661 24.77 -31.43 -16.73
N ALA A 662 25.69 -30.54 -17.13
CA ALA A 662 25.71 -29.15 -16.68
C ALA A 662 24.48 -28.37 -17.21
N VAL A 663 23.84 -27.57 -16.38
CA VAL A 663 22.72 -26.71 -16.77
C VAL A 663 23.22 -25.28 -16.91
N GLU A 664 23.37 -24.83 -18.17
CA GLU A 664 23.76 -23.46 -18.52
C GLU A 664 22.57 -22.49 -18.37
N GLY A 665 22.82 -21.25 -17.96
CA GLY A 665 21.82 -20.17 -17.88
C GLY A 665 20.78 -20.35 -16.77
N ALA A 666 21.01 -21.26 -15.82
CA ALA A 666 20.14 -21.36 -14.63
C ALA A 666 20.32 -20.13 -13.74
N LEU A 667 19.23 -19.51 -13.36
CA LEU A 667 19.21 -18.40 -12.40
C LEU A 667 19.38 -18.96 -10.99
N VAL A 668 20.47 -18.57 -10.32
CA VAL A 668 20.76 -18.92 -8.95
C VAL A 668 20.59 -17.68 -8.09
N THR A 669 19.76 -17.76 -7.05
CA THR A 669 19.42 -16.64 -6.16
C THR A 669 19.70 -17.04 -4.71
N VAL A 670 20.37 -16.18 -3.95
CA VAL A 670 20.64 -16.35 -2.52
C VAL A 670 19.73 -15.41 -1.74
N THR A 671 18.95 -15.95 -0.83
CA THR A 671 18.05 -15.17 0.07
C THR A 671 18.42 -15.39 1.52
N ASP A 672 18.19 -14.39 2.36
CA ASP A 672 18.35 -14.52 3.81
C ASP A 672 17.17 -15.27 4.46
N ALA A 673 17.20 -15.40 5.79
CA ALA A 673 16.13 -16.03 6.57
C ALA A 673 14.78 -15.29 6.53
N HIS A 674 14.76 -14.04 6.03
CA HIS A 674 13.57 -13.20 5.89
C HIS A 674 13.01 -13.23 4.46
N GLY A 675 13.72 -13.91 3.52
CA GLY A 675 13.36 -13.98 2.11
C GLY A 675 13.90 -12.82 1.26
N ASP A 676 14.76 -11.95 1.83
CA ASP A 676 15.38 -10.86 1.08
C ASP A 676 16.53 -11.40 0.20
N VAL A 677 16.55 -10.97 -1.08
CA VAL A 677 17.56 -11.40 -2.05
C VAL A 677 18.90 -10.73 -1.73
N LEU A 678 19.89 -11.53 -1.36
CA LEU A 678 21.26 -11.09 -1.07
C LEU A 678 22.13 -11.00 -2.34
N ALA A 679 21.98 -11.98 -3.22
CA ALA A 679 22.74 -12.04 -4.47
C ALA A 679 22.02 -12.90 -5.53
N GLY A 680 22.32 -12.66 -6.82
CA GLY A 680 21.81 -13.44 -7.93
C GLY A 680 22.87 -13.58 -9.03
N ALA A 681 22.99 -14.76 -9.63
CA ALA A 681 23.88 -15.06 -10.75
C ALA A 681 23.24 -16.07 -11.69
N THR A 682 23.74 -16.13 -12.93
CA THR A 682 23.41 -17.19 -13.90
C THR A 682 24.57 -18.16 -14.04
N THR A 683 24.26 -19.45 -14.22
CA THR A 683 25.30 -20.47 -14.41
C THR A 683 26.00 -20.34 -15.77
N ASP A 684 27.31 -20.64 -15.80
CA ASP A 684 28.14 -20.69 -17.01
C ASP A 684 27.84 -21.98 -17.82
N ALA A 685 28.53 -22.12 -18.96
CA ALA A 685 28.44 -23.30 -19.84
C ALA A 685 28.82 -24.63 -19.16
N ALA A 686 29.56 -24.61 -18.06
CA ALA A 686 29.85 -25.76 -17.21
C ALA A 686 28.88 -25.90 -16.02
N GLY A 687 27.76 -25.13 -16.01
CA GLY A 687 26.78 -25.10 -14.95
C GLY A 687 27.25 -24.42 -13.67
N ARG A 688 28.43 -23.77 -13.65
CA ARG A 688 29.01 -23.23 -12.42
C ARG A 688 28.45 -21.87 -12.06
N PHE A 689 28.31 -21.63 -10.75
CA PHE A 689 27.96 -20.34 -10.15
C PHE A 689 28.86 -20.04 -8.95
N GLY A 690 28.96 -18.75 -8.60
CA GLY A 690 29.71 -18.33 -7.42
C GLY A 690 29.24 -16.97 -6.92
N PHE A 691 29.17 -16.84 -5.60
CA PHE A 691 28.89 -15.61 -4.89
C PHE A 691 30.00 -15.36 -3.88
N GLY A 692 30.54 -14.14 -3.90
CA GLY A 692 31.48 -13.65 -2.89
C GLY A 692 30.80 -12.66 -1.95
N GLU A 693 31.46 -12.34 -0.85
CA GLU A 693 31.06 -11.25 0.07
C GLU A 693 29.67 -11.39 0.73
N LEU A 694 29.17 -12.62 0.86
CA LEU A 694 27.93 -12.89 1.57
C LEU A 694 28.12 -12.76 3.10
N PRO A 695 27.09 -12.40 3.88
CA PRO A 695 27.13 -12.50 5.32
C PRO A 695 27.29 -13.96 5.74
N ALA A 696 28.14 -14.22 6.76
CA ALA A 696 28.24 -15.55 7.37
C ALA A 696 26.93 -15.82 8.15
N ALA A 697 25.95 -16.38 7.48
CA ALA A 697 24.60 -16.65 8.01
C ALA A 697 23.97 -17.83 7.29
N ASP A 698 22.90 -18.37 7.86
CA ASP A 698 22.06 -19.34 7.18
C ASP A 698 21.28 -18.62 6.07
N VAL A 699 21.42 -19.09 4.84
CA VAL A 699 20.79 -18.54 3.64
C VAL A 699 20.10 -19.64 2.85
N THR A 700 19.13 -19.28 2.02
CA THR A 700 18.48 -20.19 1.08
C THR A 700 19.00 -19.93 -0.32
N LEU A 701 19.57 -20.96 -0.94
CA LEU A 701 19.97 -20.96 -2.34
C LEU A 701 18.81 -21.48 -3.18
N THR A 702 18.26 -20.67 -4.05
CA THR A 702 17.19 -21.06 -4.98
C THR A 702 17.71 -21.10 -6.41
N VAL A 703 17.50 -22.22 -7.10
CA VAL A 703 17.93 -22.40 -8.50
C VAL A 703 16.71 -22.61 -9.38
N ASN A 704 16.62 -21.83 -10.45
CA ASN A 704 15.54 -21.89 -11.43
C ASN A 704 16.10 -21.89 -12.85
N ALA A 705 15.67 -22.83 -13.67
CA ALA A 705 16.07 -22.93 -15.07
C ALA A 705 14.87 -23.31 -15.98
N PRO A 706 14.81 -22.82 -17.24
CA PRO A 706 13.74 -23.16 -18.15
C PRO A 706 13.71 -24.66 -18.43
N GLY A 707 12.56 -25.31 -18.22
CA GLY A 707 12.41 -26.75 -18.42
C GLY A 707 12.76 -27.61 -17.20
N PHE A 708 13.10 -27.01 -16.07
CA PHE A 708 13.41 -27.70 -14.81
C PHE A 708 12.49 -27.23 -13.68
N ARG A 709 12.32 -28.07 -12.68
CA ARG A 709 11.66 -27.69 -11.43
C ARG A 709 12.60 -26.81 -10.61
N PRO A 710 12.10 -25.70 -10.04
CA PRO A 710 12.90 -24.91 -9.12
C PRO A 710 13.32 -25.73 -7.90
N GLU A 711 14.59 -25.59 -7.49
CA GLU A 711 15.14 -26.28 -6.31
C GLU A 711 15.56 -25.21 -5.28
N ALA A 712 15.33 -25.48 -4.00
CA ALA A 712 15.71 -24.57 -2.92
C ALA A 712 16.45 -25.36 -1.83
N LEU A 713 17.66 -24.91 -1.49
CA LEU A 713 18.57 -25.56 -0.55
C LEU A 713 18.95 -24.58 0.57
N PRO A 714 18.80 -24.95 1.85
CA PRO A 714 19.38 -24.19 2.94
C PRO A 714 20.90 -24.39 2.95
N VAL A 715 21.65 -23.30 2.94
CA VAL A 715 23.12 -23.29 2.92
C VAL A 715 23.64 -22.34 3.99
N ARG A 716 24.68 -22.72 4.72
CA ARG A 716 25.34 -21.83 5.64
C ARG A 716 26.53 -21.16 4.94
N ALA A 717 26.42 -19.86 4.68
CA ALA A 717 27.51 -19.11 4.10
C ALA A 717 28.71 -19.07 5.07
N GLY A 718 29.90 -19.47 4.58
CA GLY A 718 31.10 -19.62 5.40
C GLY A 718 31.44 -21.06 5.77
N ASP A 719 30.56 -22.02 5.48
CA ASP A 719 30.90 -23.44 5.55
C ASP A 719 31.82 -23.79 4.34
N PRO A 720 32.95 -24.51 4.53
CA PRO A 720 33.76 -24.98 3.43
C PRO A 720 32.98 -25.80 2.40
N ALA A 721 31.97 -26.56 2.82
CA ALA A 721 31.09 -27.31 1.92
C ALA A 721 30.22 -26.39 1.01
N ALA A 722 29.95 -25.16 1.41
CA ALA A 722 29.18 -24.20 0.62
C ALA A 722 29.92 -23.70 -0.65
N THR A 723 31.21 -23.93 -0.78
CA THR A 723 32.00 -23.51 -1.95
C THR A 723 32.06 -24.55 -3.09
N ALA A 724 31.52 -25.76 -2.86
CA ALA A 724 31.52 -26.86 -3.82
C ALA A 724 30.15 -27.56 -3.90
N LEU A 725 29.07 -26.78 -3.88
CA LEU A 725 27.70 -27.30 -3.94
C LEU A 725 27.43 -27.96 -5.29
N ARG A 726 26.70 -29.06 -5.26
CA ARG A 726 26.16 -29.70 -6.47
C ARG A 726 24.63 -29.70 -6.34
N VAL A 727 23.95 -28.93 -7.22
CA VAL A 727 22.51 -28.75 -7.18
C VAL A 727 21.88 -29.53 -8.33
N PRO A 728 21.24 -30.70 -8.06
CA PRO A 728 20.59 -31.47 -9.08
C PRO A 728 19.20 -30.90 -9.38
N LEU A 729 18.93 -30.47 -10.63
CA LEU A 729 17.62 -30.07 -11.08
C LEU A 729 16.88 -31.23 -11.73
N ARG A 730 15.65 -31.46 -11.35
CA ARG A 730 14.75 -32.40 -12.00
C ARG A 730 14.10 -31.73 -13.18
N SER A 731 14.04 -32.40 -14.34
CA SER A 731 13.36 -31.86 -15.52
C SER A 731 11.85 -31.70 -15.25
N ALA A 732 11.30 -30.55 -15.62
CA ALA A 732 9.88 -30.27 -15.64
C ALA A 732 9.36 -30.55 -17.05
N ALA A 733 9.08 -31.82 -17.35
CA ALA A 733 8.63 -32.22 -18.66
C ALA A 733 7.24 -31.61 -18.99
N ARG A 734 7.03 -31.30 -20.26
CA ARG A 734 5.77 -30.71 -20.75
C ARG A 734 5.18 -31.62 -21.82
N LEU A 735 3.88 -31.79 -21.78
CA LEU A 735 3.08 -32.48 -22.77
C LEU A 735 2.04 -31.51 -23.32
N ARG A 736 1.97 -31.37 -24.62
CA ARG A 736 0.97 -30.56 -25.29
C ARG A 736 0.35 -31.36 -26.44
N GLY A 737 -0.81 -30.93 -26.89
CA GLY A 737 -1.45 -31.54 -28.01
C GLY A 737 -2.69 -30.77 -28.47
N VAL A 738 -3.32 -31.27 -29.50
CA VAL A 738 -4.55 -30.72 -30.06
C VAL A 738 -5.57 -31.85 -30.20
N VAL A 739 -6.81 -31.58 -29.75
CA VAL A 739 -7.94 -32.49 -29.95
C VAL A 739 -8.73 -32.03 -31.16
N ARG A 740 -8.89 -32.96 -32.09
CA ARG A 740 -9.65 -32.74 -33.34
C ARG A 740 -10.78 -33.75 -33.44
N ALA A 741 -11.88 -33.38 -34.07
CA ALA A 741 -13.04 -34.26 -34.23
C ALA A 741 -13.66 -34.18 -35.63
N GLY A 742 -14.25 -35.28 -36.05
CA GLY A 742 -14.99 -35.45 -37.32
C GLY A 742 -14.12 -35.63 -38.56
N ALA A 743 -14.76 -35.95 -39.68
CA ALA A 743 -14.12 -36.23 -41.00
C ALA A 743 -13.29 -35.04 -41.54
N HIS A 744 -13.53 -33.83 -41.03
CA HIS A 744 -12.80 -32.61 -41.43
C HIS A 744 -11.76 -32.14 -40.38
N LEU A 745 -11.40 -32.98 -39.42
CA LEU A 745 -10.36 -32.69 -38.38
C LEU A 745 -10.51 -31.32 -37.74
N ARG A 746 -11.74 -30.89 -37.42
CA ARG A 746 -12.00 -29.61 -36.78
C ARG A 746 -11.49 -29.63 -35.33
N SER A 747 -10.83 -28.56 -34.93
CA SER A 747 -10.42 -28.36 -33.54
C SER A 747 -11.61 -28.39 -32.59
N LEU A 748 -11.54 -29.18 -31.52
CA LEU A 748 -12.62 -29.33 -30.55
C LEU A 748 -12.35 -28.49 -29.32
N THR A 749 -13.19 -27.48 -29.06
CA THR A 749 -13.16 -26.65 -27.87
C THR A 749 -13.86 -27.33 -26.69
N ASP A 750 -13.43 -26.99 -25.47
CA ASP A 750 -14.01 -27.47 -24.20
C ASP A 750 -14.03 -29.00 -24.01
N ALA A 751 -13.22 -29.74 -24.79
CA ALA A 751 -13.03 -31.17 -24.59
C ALA A 751 -12.21 -31.40 -23.34
N ARG A 752 -12.69 -32.26 -22.44
CA ARG A 752 -11.90 -32.65 -21.26
C ARG A 752 -10.80 -33.62 -21.66
N VAL A 753 -9.56 -33.28 -21.33
CA VAL A 753 -8.39 -34.14 -21.52
C VAL A 753 -7.85 -34.51 -20.14
N THR A 754 -7.69 -35.80 -19.88
CA THR A 754 -7.20 -36.39 -18.64
C THR A 754 -5.86 -37.07 -18.90
N LEU A 755 -4.88 -36.81 -18.06
CA LEU A 755 -3.57 -37.44 -18.06
C LEU A 755 -3.50 -38.49 -16.98
N VAL A 756 -3.11 -39.71 -17.32
CA VAL A 756 -3.04 -40.86 -16.42
C VAL A 756 -1.63 -41.41 -16.47
N ASP A 757 -1.03 -41.75 -15.32
CA ASP A 757 0.30 -42.39 -15.22
C ASP A 757 0.28 -43.88 -15.61
N ALA A 758 1.45 -44.51 -15.63
CA ALA A 758 1.58 -45.93 -15.94
C ALA A 758 0.90 -46.87 -14.89
N ALA A 759 0.64 -46.35 -13.68
CA ALA A 759 -0.05 -47.09 -12.63
C ALA A 759 -1.59 -46.92 -12.67
N GLY A 760 -2.10 -46.06 -13.55
CA GLY A 760 -3.53 -45.77 -13.70
C GLY A 760 -4.05 -44.64 -12.86
N ASN A 761 -3.19 -43.86 -12.17
CA ASN A 761 -3.60 -42.69 -11.40
C ASN A 761 -3.76 -41.47 -12.29
N VAL A 762 -4.78 -40.65 -11.99
CA VAL A 762 -4.98 -39.39 -12.69
C VAL A 762 -3.95 -38.35 -12.19
N VAL A 763 -3.04 -37.95 -13.09
CA VAL A 763 -2.00 -36.95 -12.81
C VAL A 763 -2.52 -35.52 -12.99
N GLY A 764 -3.43 -35.33 -13.96
CA GLY A 764 -4.03 -34.03 -14.21
C GLY A 764 -5.23 -34.11 -15.16
N SER A 765 -6.05 -33.07 -15.17
CA SER A 765 -7.15 -32.91 -16.13
C SER A 765 -7.25 -31.45 -16.54
N THR A 766 -7.44 -31.22 -17.85
CA THR A 766 -7.58 -29.87 -18.44
C THR A 766 -8.69 -29.89 -19.50
N THR A 767 -9.12 -28.71 -19.97
CA THR A 767 -10.04 -28.54 -21.10
C THR A 767 -9.32 -27.88 -22.26
N THR A 768 -9.69 -28.27 -23.49
CA THR A 768 -9.10 -27.68 -24.69
C THR A 768 -9.53 -26.24 -24.92
N GLY A 769 -8.63 -25.42 -25.43
CA GLY A 769 -8.88 -24.05 -25.84
C GLY A 769 -9.67 -23.93 -27.15
N LEU A 770 -9.87 -22.69 -27.62
CA LEU A 770 -10.58 -22.38 -28.87
C LEU A 770 -9.92 -23.02 -30.12
N ASP A 771 -8.64 -23.25 -30.06
CA ASP A 771 -7.81 -23.93 -31.09
C ASP A 771 -7.79 -25.46 -30.93
N GLY A 772 -8.53 -26.01 -29.96
CA GLY A 772 -8.47 -27.41 -29.56
C GLY A 772 -7.21 -27.80 -28.81
N GLY A 773 -6.33 -26.86 -28.45
CA GLY A 773 -5.08 -27.07 -27.79
C GLY A 773 -5.23 -27.41 -26.33
N PHE A 774 -4.35 -28.29 -25.80
CA PHE A 774 -4.22 -28.58 -24.38
C PHE A 774 -2.73 -28.71 -24.00
N ALA A 775 -2.41 -28.44 -22.72
CA ALA A 775 -1.06 -28.63 -22.22
C ALA A 775 -1.08 -29.12 -20.78
N PHE A 776 -0.15 -29.99 -20.44
CA PHE A 776 0.23 -30.39 -19.09
C PHE A 776 1.67 -29.98 -18.86
N THR A 777 1.95 -29.37 -17.73
CA THR A 777 3.28 -28.91 -17.32
C THR A 777 3.66 -29.60 -16.03
N ASP A 778 4.94 -29.60 -15.72
CA ASP A 778 5.47 -30.13 -14.45
C ASP A 778 5.29 -31.66 -14.29
N LEU A 779 5.51 -32.40 -15.40
CA LEU A 779 5.44 -33.86 -15.42
C LEU A 779 6.81 -34.45 -15.07
N ASP A 780 6.79 -35.63 -14.45
CA ASP A 780 7.97 -36.48 -14.33
C ASP A 780 8.26 -37.18 -15.66
N THR A 781 9.50 -37.57 -15.89
CA THR A 781 9.85 -38.41 -17.02
C THR A 781 9.18 -39.78 -16.85
N GLY A 782 8.47 -40.27 -17.89
CA GLY A 782 7.75 -41.51 -17.80
C GLY A 782 6.73 -41.76 -18.89
N SER A 783 6.01 -42.86 -18.79
CA SER A 783 4.92 -43.22 -19.74
C SER A 783 3.58 -42.77 -19.17
N TYR A 784 2.83 -42.04 -19.98
CA TYR A 784 1.51 -41.52 -19.66
C TYR A 784 0.47 -41.97 -20.68
N SER A 785 -0.78 -41.97 -20.28
CA SER A 785 -1.93 -42.13 -21.16
C SER A 785 -2.72 -40.83 -21.19
N VAL A 786 -2.84 -40.20 -22.34
CA VAL A 786 -3.66 -38.99 -22.53
C VAL A 786 -5.03 -39.45 -23.04
N ILE A 787 -6.08 -39.08 -22.31
CA ILE A 787 -7.47 -39.50 -22.61
C ILE A 787 -8.26 -38.24 -22.90
N ALA A 788 -8.76 -38.11 -24.12
CA ALA A 788 -9.72 -37.06 -24.47
C ALA A 788 -11.14 -37.61 -24.32
N ALA A 789 -11.96 -36.89 -23.55
CA ALA A 789 -13.36 -37.21 -23.35
C ALA A 789 -14.15 -36.76 -24.58
N GLY A 790 -14.72 -37.72 -25.32
CA GLY A 790 -15.59 -37.56 -26.45
C GLY A 790 -16.46 -38.80 -26.59
N TYR A 791 -17.19 -38.94 -27.65
CA TYR A 791 -17.95 -40.13 -27.91
C TYR A 791 -17.54 -40.75 -29.24
N PRO A 792 -16.78 -41.87 -29.25
CA PRO A 792 -16.13 -42.56 -28.13
C PRO A 792 -14.88 -41.83 -27.56
N PRO A 793 -14.51 -42.07 -26.31
CA PRO A 793 -13.29 -41.49 -25.74
C PRO A 793 -12.05 -42.09 -26.41
N VAL A 794 -11.02 -41.27 -26.65
CA VAL A 794 -9.76 -41.71 -27.27
C VAL A 794 -8.63 -41.61 -26.24
N ALA A 795 -7.88 -42.70 -26.08
CA ALA A 795 -6.71 -42.76 -25.23
C ALA A 795 -5.44 -43.01 -26.08
N LYS A 796 -4.40 -42.21 -25.84
CA LYS A 796 -3.09 -42.37 -26.52
C LYS A 796 -1.98 -42.46 -25.50
N LYS A 797 -1.15 -43.48 -25.57
CA LYS A 797 0.06 -43.61 -24.74
C LYS A 797 1.18 -42.71 -25.31
N VAL A 798 1.86 -42.01 -24.41
CA VAL A 798 2.95 -41.10 -24.71
C VAL A 798 4.05 -41.27 -23.69
N THR A 799 5.28 -41.29 -24.14
CA THR A 799 6.46 -41.26 -23.27
C THR A 799 7.00 -39.84 -23.24
N VAL A 800 7.18 -39.30 -22.02
CA VAL A 800 7.70 -37.98 -21.78
C VAL A 800 9.13 -38.15 -21.28
N ASP A 801 10.12 -37.67 -22.06
CA ASP A 801 11.55 -37.82 -21.80
C ASP A 801 12.23 -36.57 -21.20
N GLY A 802 11.49 -35.49 -21.04
CA GLY A 802 11.98 -34.23 -20.44
C GLY A 802 12.84 -33.38 -21.35
N ARG A 803 13.26 -33.84 -22.53
CA ARG A 803 14.17 -33.13 -23.46
C ARG A 803 13.45 -32.17 -24.39
N ALA A 804 12.22 -32.48 -24.77
CA ALA A 804 11.37 -31.64 -25.60
C ALA A 804 9.90 -31.79 -25.19
N PRO A 805 9.04 -30.79 -25.45
CA PRO A 805 7.59 -30.96 -25.25
C PRO A 805 7.06 -32.10 -26.08
N ALA A 806 6.47 -33.12 -25.44
CA ALA A 806 5.83 -34.20 -26.19
C ALA A 806 4.57 -33.64 -26.86
N ASP A 807 4.46 -33.78 -28.21
CA ASP A 807 3.31 -33.26 -28.97
C ASP A 807 2.36 -34.44 -29.30
N VAL A 808 1.12 -34.37 -28.86
CA VAL A 808 0.15 -35.45 -28.89
C VAL A 808 -1.12 -35.04 -29.60
N PRO A 809 -1.25 -35.22 -30.94
CA PRO A 809 -2.51 -35.02 -31.58
C PRO A 809 -3.50 -36.19 -31.24
N LEU A 810 -4.71 -35.81 -30.85
CA LEU A 810 -5.81 -36.72 -30.53
C LEU A 810 -6.95 -36.48 -31.52
N GLU A 811 -7.36 -37.53 -32.21
CA GLU A 811 -8.46 -37.46 -33.16
C GLU A 811 -9.65 -38.24 -32.61
N LEU A 812 -10.77 -37.53 -32.40
CA LEU A 812 -12.04 -38.10 -31.99
C LEU A 812 -12.87 -38.34 -33.23
N GLY A 813 -13.12 -39.62 -33.56
CA GLY A 813 -13.93 -40.03 -34.71
C GLY A 813 -14.77 -41.25 -34.40
N HIS A 814 -15.92 -41.43 -35.05
CA HIS A 814 -16.67 -42.69 -35.05
C HIS A 814 -15.90 -43.71 -35.90
N PRO A 815 -15.63 -44.92 -35.44
CA PRO A 815 -15.13 -45.96 -36.33
C PRO A 815 -16.27 -46.33 -37.29
N GLY A 816 -16.23 -45.81 -38.50
CA GLY A 816 -17.19 -46.16 -39.54
C GLY A 816 -17.91 -45.00 -40.27
N SER A 817 -17.36 -43.82 -40.31
CA SER A 817 -17.84 -42.72 -41.20
C SER A 817 -16.74 -42.27 -42.15
#